data_ade414a9f2018e8a674288f51a5374fd
#
_entry.id   ade414a9f2018e8a674288f51a5374fd
#
_cell.length_a   1.000
_cell.length_b   1.000
_cell.length_c   1.000
_cell.angle_alpha   90.00
_cell.angle_beta   90.00
_cell.angle_gamma   90.00
#
_symmetry.space_group_name_H-M   'P 1'
#
loop_
_entity.id
_entity.type
_entity.pdbx_description
1 polymer ?
#
loop_
_entity_poly.entity_id
_entity_poly.type
_entity_poly.pdbx_seq_one_letter_code
_entity_poly.pdbx_strand_id
1 'polypeptide(L)'
;MRFARNLLTAILWGSAGLLPAAEVPITDFTRHEQYLSVRISPNGDYLAATAVVGGQIVLELVNTADMRPRVLRPREGDDIAGYWWVGPDRLMYTEGLHVGGIDRPVPSGELFTVKADGTGAALLFGFRAGGASDESHTATLIKKQTADMASGELIAPLRDDPLHALIASYGWYGPGHSAASLGVHPEVYRIDVRDGKKTLVTTAPLRDAEFLADHKGVVRFAFGVDTDQFRKVWYRDAQGGDWGLLRDEGKQHDRFVPLMFDRSDAAVYVACDSANGIGGVCRWDTVTRKQELLWSAADSAVIQLLPTADALDAFAIRSMPGRPAVSLLDKNAPEAALLIGMMKQFPGEDVIPTSASYDGKKMVFFAHADVDPGVFYLYDADKKKTVELFQSRPWIKPEQMASKEPVTLKARDGLGLHGYVTRPPGRESAKQLPMVVLVHGGPYGIRDTWNFEPDVQLLASRGYAVLQVNYRGSGGYGDAFTHAGYHEWGGKMQDDVTDATRWAVDQGIADAKRICIYGSSYGGYAAMEGAVKEPDLYKCAIADAGVYDLRLMYTRGDTRQTLYGENFLKMILGEDQAELAARSPITQLDRLKASVMLIAGGSDTRVPSVQGENLHNALLQRKVEHEWIYERTEGHGFYTEEHVTAMFEKMLAFLDRQIGASRPAPAH
;
A
#
# COMPACT_ATOMS: atom_id res chain seq x y z
N MET A 1 -48.25 -31.19 -59.96
CA MET A 1 -47.48 -32.46 -59.92
C MET A 1 -46.01 -32.13 -59.69
N ARG A 2 -45.48 -32.42 -58.52
CA ARG A 2 -44.21 -33.07 -58.27
C ARG A 2 -43.81 -32.91 -56.81
N PHE A 3 -43.59 -34.00 -56.24
CA PHE A 3 -43.27 -34.48 -54.91
C PHE A 3 -42.32 -33.66 -54.04
N ALA A 4 -42.72 -33.47 -52.75
CA ALA A 4 -41.91 -33.14 -51.61
C ALA A 4 -41.04 -34.36 -51.23
N ARG A 5 -39.76 -34.07 -50.86
CA ARG A 5 -38.89 -35.03 -50.19
C ARG A 5 -38.42 -34.36 -48.91
N ASN A 6 -39.00 -34.79 -47.79
CA ASN A 6 -38.51 -34.44 -46.43
C ASN A 6 -37.18 -35.15 -46.18
N LEU A 7 -36.13 -34.37 -45.92
CA LEU A 7 -34.92 -34.85 -45.26
C LEU A 7 -35.00 -34.42 -43.78
N LEU A 8 -35.22 -35.36 -42.87
CA LEU A 8 -34.98 -35.24 -41.47
C LEU A 8 -33.45 -35.20 -41.24
N THR A 9 -32.90 -34.04 -40.87
CA THR A 9 -31.54 -33.94 -40.37
C THR A 9 -31.62 -34.07 -38.84
N ALA A 10 -31.20 -35.21 -38.31
CA ALA A 10 -31.00 -35.39 -36.87
C ALA A 10 -29.80 -34.55 -36.43
N ILE A 11 -30.06 -33.49 -35.66
CA ILE A 11 -29.03 -32.72 -34.98
C ILE A 11 -28.62 -33.53 -33.73
N LEU A 12 -27.48 -34.20 -33.82
CA LEU A 12 -26.77 -34.75 -32.67
C LEU A 12 -26.24 -33.56 -31.86
N TRP A 13 -26.89 -33.24 -30.75
CA TRP A 13 -26.31 -32.43 -29.72
C TRP A 13 -25.22 -33.25 -29.03
N GLY A 14 -23.99 -33.10 -29.50
CA GLY A 14 -22.82 -33.52 -28.75
C GLY A 14 -22.72 -32.64 -27.49
N SER A 15 -22.97 -33.23 -26.34
CA SER A 15 -22.55 -32.64 -25.05
C SER A 15 -21.03 -32.55 -25.11
N ALA A 16 -20.49 -31.39 -25.51
CA ALA A 16 -19.12 -31.02 -25.24
C ALA A 16 -19.02 -30.94 -23.71
N GLY A 17 -18.53 -31.98 -23.08
CA GLY A 17 -18.15 -31.94 -21.69
C GLY A 17 -17.14 -30.81 -21.56
N LEU A 18 -17.50 -29.76 -20.82
CA LEU A 18 -16.56 -28.72 -20.38
C LEU A 18 -15.45 -29.48 -19.63
N LEU A 19 -14.29 -29.58 -20.26
CA LEU A 19 -13.08 -29.98 -19.55
C LEU A 19 -12.96 -29.01 -18.38
N PRO A 20 -12.73 -29.48 -17.14
CA PRO A 20 -12.48 -28.57 -16.03
C PRO A 20 -11.31 -27.65 -16.43
N ALA A 21 -11.52 -26.34 -16.30
CA ALA A 21 -10.45 -25.37 -16.54
C ALA A 21 -9.24 -25.81 -15.70
N ALA A 22 -8.06 -25.82 -16.32
CA ALA A 22 -6.85 -26.19 -15.60
C ALA A 22 -6.68 -25.24 -14.41
N GLU A 23 -6.35 -25.79 -13.25
CA GLU A 23 -6.12 -25.03 -12.03
C GLU A 23 -4.97 -24.06 -12.25
N VAL A 24 -5.16 -22.79 -11.89
CA VAL A 24 -4.11 -21.77 -12.01
C VAL A 24 -2.94 -22.15 -11.10
N PRO A 25 -1.70 -22.22 -11.62
CA PRO A 25 -0.53 -22.57 -10.80
C PRO A 25 -0.33 -21.64 -9.59
N ILE A 26 0.10 -22.17 -8.45
CA ILE A 26 0.41 -21.37 -7.27
C ILE A 26 1.46 -20.29 -7.62
N THR A 27 2.45 -20.67 -8.41
CA THR A 27 3.51 -19.77 -8.90
C THR A 27 3.00 -18.55 -9.64
N ASP A 28 1.81 -18.58 -10.24
CA ASP A 28 1.24 -17.42 -10.91
C ASP A 28 0.75 -16.35 -9.91
N PHE A 29 0.43 -16.75 -8.69
CA PHE A 29 0.06 -15.84 -7.60
C PHE A 29 1.28 -15.36 -6.80
N THR A 30 2.34 -16.18 -6.69
CA THR A 30 3.50 -15.91 -5.85
C THR A 30 4.64 -15.18 -6.57
N ARG A 31 4.65 -15.18 -7.90
CA ARG A 31 5.59 -14.37 -8.68
C ARG A 31 5.41 -12.89 -8.41
N HIS A 32 6.52 -12.18 -8.31
CA HIS A 32 6.51 -10.71 -8.27
C HIS A 32 5.88 -10.12 -9.54
N GLU A 33 5.35 -8.93 -9.41
CA GLU A 33 4.87 -8.15 -10.54
C GLU A 33 6.02 -7.87 -11.50
N GLN A 34 5.75 -7.97 -12.80
CA GLN A 34 6.75 -7.65 -13.81
C GLN A 34 7.02 -6.15 -13.87
N TYR A 35 5.95 -5.34 -13.82
CA TYR A 35 6.02 -3.88 -13.77
C TYR A 35 5.19 -3.34 -12.60
N LEU A 36 5.82 -2.46 -11.79
CA LEU A 36 5.20 -1.90 -10.59
C LEU A 36 4.73 -0.45 -10.79
N SER A 37 5.43 0.32 -11.62
CA SER A 37 5.05 1.71 -11.91
C SER A 37 5.58 2.17 -13.26
N VAL A 38 4.84 3.09 -13.91
CA VAL A 38 5.26 3.72 -15.18
C VAL A 38 4.91 5.20 -15.13
N ARG A 39 5.88 6.05 -15.47
CA ARG A 39 5.70 7.51 -15.55
C ARG A 39 6.35 8.08 -16.80
N ILE A 40 5.66 9.02 -17.44
CA ILE A 40 6.18 9.75 -18.60
C ILE A 40 6.95 11.00 -18.16
N SER A 41 7.97 11.37 -18.94
CA SER A 41 8.72 12.61 -18.73
C SER A 41 7.90 13.86 -18.98
N PRO A 42 8.26 15.02 -18.40
CA PRO A 42 7.54 16.29 -18.59
C PRO A 42 7.36 16.72 -20.04
N ASN A 43 8.31 16.38 -20.93
CA ASN A 43 8.24 16.66 -22.37
C ASN A 43 7.61 15.52 -23.19
N GLY A 44 7.30 14.38 -22.58
CA GLY A 44 6.68 13.25 -23.26
C GLY A 44 7.62 12.38 -24.11
N ASP A 45 8.94 12.60 -24.08
CA ASP A 45 9.90 11.88 -24.92
C ASP A 45 10.37 10.56 -24.32
N TYR A 46 10.23 10.38 -23.00
CA TYR A 46 10.68 9.20 -22.29
C TYR A 46 9.64 8.67 -21.31
N LEU A 47 9.66 7.35 -21.12
CA LEU A 47 9.00 6.66 -20.01
C LEU A 47 10.08 6.19 -19.03
N ALA A 48 9.75 6.20 -17.76
CA ALA A 48 10.49 5.52 -16.72
C ALA A 48 9.57 4.51 -16.03
N ALA A 49 10.05 3.30 -15.82
CA ALA A 49 9.27 2.22 -15.22
C ALA A 49 10.12 1.46 -14.18
N THR A 50 9.52 1.07 -13.06
CA THR A 50 10.12 0.06 -12.20
C THR A 50 9.66 -1.32 -12.63
N ALA A 51 10.62 -2.22 -12.83
CA ALA A 51 10.39 -3.60 -13.24
C ALA A 51 11.18 -4.57 -12.36
N VAL A 52 10.67 -5.78 -12.17
CA VAL A 52 11.40 -6.85 -11.46
C VAL A 52 12.15 -7.69 -12.46
N VAL A 53 13.49 -7.70 -12.35
CA VAL A 53 14.39 -8.45 -13.22
C VAL A 53 15.35 -9.28 -12.39
N GLY A 54 15.16 -10.59 -12.40
CA GLY A 54 16.00 -11.52 -11.62
C GLY A 54 15.86 -11.35 -10.11
N GLY A 55 14.63 -11.02 -9.64
CA GLY A 55 14.33 -10.78 -8.22
C GLY A 55 14.74 -9.42 -7.68
N GLN A 56 15.23 -8.51 -8.53
CA GLN A 56 15.64 -7.15 -8.18
C GLN A 56 14.76 -6.13 -8.88
N ILE A 57 14.32 -5.09 -8.16
CA ILE A 57 13.59 -3.97 -8.74
C ILE A 57 14.59 -3.03 -9.42
N VAL A 58 14.46 -2.90 -10.73
CA VAL A 58 15.32 -2.07 -11.59
C VAL A 58 14.52 -0.87 -12.13
N LEU A 59 15.22 0.17 -12.63
CA LEU A 59 14.62 1.28 -13.35
C LEU A 59 14.83 1.10 -14.86
N GLU A 60 13.75 0.94 -15.61
CA GLU A 60 13.76 0.94 -17.06
C GLU A 60 13.46 2.34 -17.60
N LEU A 61 14.31 2.80 -18.53
CA LEU A 61 14.18 4.07 -19.23
C LEU A 61 13.89 3.78 -20.70
N VAL A 62 12.76 4.26 -21.22
CA VAL A 62 12.28 3.92 -22.56
C VAL A 62 12.02 5.18 -23.35
N ASN A 63 12.65 5.33 -24.51
CA ASN A 63 12.36 6.44 -25.44
C ASN A 63 11.02 6.16 -26.14
N THR A 64 10.09 7.14 -26.10
CA THR A 64 8.73 6.97 -26.67
C THR A 64 8.67 6.90 -28.19
N ALA A 65 9.75 7.29 -28.90
CA ALA A 65 9.79 7.26 -30.36
C ALA A 65 10.13 5.86 -30.92
N ASP A 66 11.03 5.14 -30.28
CA ASP A 66 11.51 3.83 -30.76
C ASP A 66 11.24 2.68 -29.79
N MET A 67 10.69 2.97 -28.59
CA MET A 67 10.35 2.02 -27.54
C MET A 67 11.52 1.11 -27.11
N ARG A 68 12.75 1.63 -27.18
CA ARG A 68 13.94 0.87 -26.75
C ARG A 68 14.21 1.09 -25.28
N PRO A 69 14.21 0.03 -24.46
CA PRO A 69 14.50 0.11 -23.04
C PRO A 69 16.01 0.20 -22.79
N ARG A 70 16.37 0.92 -21.75
CA ARG A 70 17.67 0.88 -21.07
C ARG A 70 17.42 0.60 -19.60
N VAL A 71 18.14 -0.38 -19.06
CA VAL A 71 17.97 -0.83 -17.68
C VAL A 71 19.05 -0.22 -16.82
N LEU A 72 18.66 0.52 -15.81
CA LEU A 72 19.51 0.96 -14.71
C LEU A 72 19.31 -0.01 -13.54
N ARG A 73 20.38 -0.69 -13.14
CA ARG A 73 20.36 -1.57 -11.98
C ARG A 73 20.85 -0.83 -10.75
N PRO A 74 20.17 -0.98 -9.62
CA PRO A 74 20.72 -0.55 -8.33
C PRO A 74 21.93 -1.44 -7.98
N ARG A 75 22.56 -1.14 -6.85
CA ARG A 75 23.65 -1.97 -6.32
C ARG A 75 23.17 -3.38 -6.01
N GLU A 76 24.11 -4.30 -5.93
CA GLU A 76 23.83 -5.68 -5.53
C GLU A 76 23.22 -5.70 -4.11
N GLY A 77 22.07 -6.35 -3.98
CA GLY A 77 21.29 -6.43 -2.75
C GLY A 77 20.37 -5.24 -2.48
N ASP A 78 20.42 -4.18 -3.29
CA ASP A 78 19.49 -3.04 -3.22
C ASP A 78 18.44 -3.14 -4.32
N ASP A 79 17.29 -2.46 -4.10
CA ASP A 79 16.20 -2.27 -5.04
C ASP A 79 16.04 -0.79 -5.39
N ILE A 80 15.45 -0.47 -6.54
CA ILE A 80 14.95 0.89 -6.79
C ILE A 80 13.70 1.11 -5.91
N ALA A 81 13.85 1.90 -4.84
CA ALA A 81 12.78 2.17 -3.90
C ALA A 81 11.86 3.33 -4.33
N GLY A 82 12.32 4.21 -5.21
CA GLY A 82 11.53 5.31 -5.75
C GLY A 82 12.25 6.09 -6.85
N TYR A 83 11.48 6.76 -7.71
CA TYR A 83 12.03 7.62 -8.76
C TYR A 83 11.07 8.77 -9.14
N TRP A 84 11.64 9.87 -9.61
CA TRP A 84 10.93 11.09 -9.95
C TRP A 84 11.58 11.78 -11.15
N TRP A 85 10.76 12.32 -12.06
CA TRP A 85 11.24 13.24 -13.06
C TRP A 85 11.53 14.60 -12.41
N VAL A 86 12.77 15.05 -12.48
CA VAL A 86 13.20 16.37 -11.97
C VAL A 86 13.51 17.37 -13.09
N GLY A 87 13.37 16.92 -14.32
CA GLY A 87 13.52 17.71 -15.54
C GLY A 87 13.01 16.93 -16.74
N PRO A 88 13.01 17.54 -17.95
CA PRO A 88 12.50 16.89 -19.15
C PRO A 88 13.30 15.66 -19.57
N ASP A 89 14.58 15.61 -19.22
CA ASP A 89 15.54 14.56 -19.60
C ASP A 89 16.30 13.98 -18.41
N ARG A 90 15.83 14.18 -17.18
CA ARG A 90 16.55 13.77 -15.98
C ARG A 90 15.63 13.26 -14.88
N LEU A 91 16.05 12.18 -14.25
CA LEU A 91 15.42 11.59 -13.08
C LEU A 91 16.30 11.76 -11.84
N MET A 92 15.63 11.82 -10.70
CA MET A 92 16.17 11.49 -9.38
C MET A 92 15.58 10.15 -8.96
N TYR A 93 16.37 9.30 -8.28
CA TYR A 93 15.91 8.03 -7.76
C TYR A 93 16.58 7.71 -6.42
N THR A 94 16.00 6.79 -5.68
CA THR A 94 16.57 6.27 -4.43
C THR A 94 16.64 4.75 -4.48
N GLU A 95 17.69 4.21 -3.88
CA GLU A 95 17.89 2.77 -3.68
C GLU A 95 17.49 2.40 -2.24
N GLY A 96 17.13 1.15 -2.00
CA GLY A 96 16.73 0.68 -0.68
C GLY A 96 16.79 -0.83 -0.57
N LEU A 97 16.67 -1.32 0.66
CA LEU A 97 16.64 -2.75 0.97
C LEU A 97 15.20 -3.26 1.05
N HIS A 98 14.97 -4.42 0.47
CA HIS A 98 13.75 -5.19 0.68
C HIS A 98 14.00 -6.24 1.76
N VAL A 99 13.28 -6.12 2.88
CA VAL A 99 13.52 -6.98 4.06
C VAL A 99 12.35 -7.93 4.32
N GLY A 100 11.19 -7.70 3.72
CA GLY A 100 10.01 -8.55 3.90
C GLY A 100 8.92 -8.30 2.87
N GLY A 101 8.00 -9.24 2.71
CA GLY A 101 6.96 -9.19 1.70
C GLY A 101 5.81 -8.22 2.01
N ILE A 102 5.62 -7.87 3.28
CA ILE A 102 4.55 -6.95 3.72
C ILE A 102 5.03 -5.50 3.65
N ASP A 103 6.33 -5.26 3.85
CA ASP A 103 6.91 -3.92 3.83
C ASP A 103 7.39 -3.54 2.42
N ARG A 104 7.36 -2.24 2.11
CA ARG A 104 8.00 -1.70 0.91
C ARG A 104 9.53 -1.69 1.11
N PRO A 105 10.33 -1.66 0.01
CA PRO A 105 11.76 -1.45 0.13
C PRO A 105 12.05 -0.22 0.99
N VAL A 106 12.86 -0.37 2.02
CA VAL A 106 13.24 0.73 2.92
C VAL A 106 14.32 1.57 2.22
N PRO A 107 14.03 2.85 1.86
CA PRO A 107 15.00 3.70 1.21
C PRO A 107 16.27 3.88 2.05
N SER A 108 17.43 3.84 1.42
CA SER A 108 18.71 4.12 2.07
C SER A 108 18.86 5.57 2.53
N GLY A 109 17.96 6.45 2.05
CA GLY A 109 18.04 7.89 2.23
C GLY A 109 19.06 8.56 1.31
N GLU A 110 19.67 7.83 0.40
CA GLU A 110 20.56 8.37 -0.62
C GLU A 110 19.76 8.75 -1.87
N LEU A 111 20.09 9.89 -2.46
CA LEU A 111 19.47 10.40 -3.67
C LEU A 111 20.46 10.35 -4.82
N PHE A 112 20.07 9.69 -5.88
CA PHE A 112 20.84 9.52 -7.12
C PHE A 112 20.18 10.32 -8.26
N THR A 113 20.94 10.56 -9.30
CA THR A 113 20.44 11.12 -10.57
C THR A 113 20.82 10.22 -11.73
N VAL A 114 20.05 10.31 -12.81
CA VAL A 114 20.36 9.71 -14.12
C VAL A 114 19.68 10.51 -15.22
N LYS A 115 20.32 10.61 -16.40
CA LYS A 115 19.63 11.13 -17.59
C LYS A 115 18.65 10.12 -18.15
N ALA A 116 17.64 10.59 -18.85
CA ALA A 116 16.62 9.77 -19.48
C ALA A 116 17.19 8.76 -20.51
N ASP A 117 18.38 9.05 -21.07
CA ASP A 117 19.10 8.13 -21.95
C ASP A 117 19.93 7.08 -21.21
N GLY A 118 19.83 7.02 -19.88
CA GLY A 118 20.56 6.09 -19.01
C GLY A 118 22.02 6.47 -18.73
N THR A 119 22.48 7.62 -19.21
CA THR A 119 23.86 8.11 -18.97
C THR A 119 23.93 9.03 -17.77
N GLY A 120 25.14 9.25 -17.25
CA GLY A 120 25.40 10.23 -16.21
C GLY A 120 24.72 9.91 -14.87
N ALA A 121 24.61 8.63 -14.53
CA ALA A 121 24.19 8.20 -13.20
C ALA A 121 25.22 8.64 -12.15
N ALA A 122 24.76 9.28 -11.07
CA ALA A 122 25.62 9.77 -9.99
C ALA A 122 24.85 9.85 -8.68
N LEU A 123 25.55 9.68 -7.57
CA LEU A 123 25.03 9.93 -6.23
C LEU A 123 25.09 11.45 -5.95
N LEU A 124 23.95 12.04 -5.62
CA LEU A 124 23.82 13.48 -5.34
C LEU A 124 23.87 13.81 -3.85
N PHE A 125 23.27 12.95 -3.01
CA PHE A 125 23.09 13.20 -1.58
C PHE A 125 23.15 11.90 -0.81
N GLY A 126 23.76 11.92 0.39
CA GLY A 126 23.78 10.81 1.32
C GLY A 126 25.17 10.50 1.85
N PHE A 127 25.25 9.48 2.70
CA PHE A 127 26.46 9.19 3.48
C PHE A 127 27.64 8.68 2.62
N ARG A 128 27.38 8.12 1.45
CA ARG A 128 28.41 7.66 0.50
C ARG A 128 28.84 8.74 -0.51
N ALA A 129 28.19 9.91 -0.55
CA ALA A 129 28.52 10.99 -1.47
C ALA A 129 29.96 11.54 -1.29
N GLY A 130 30.57 11.34 -0.13
CA GLY A 130 31.94 11.75 0.19
C GLY A 130 33.07 10.86 -0.33
N GLY A 131 32.80 9.78 -1.08
CA GLY A 131 33.83 8.91 -1.66
C GLY A 131 34.51 7.98 -0.64
N ALA A 132 33.80 7.48 0.34
CA ALA A 132 34.33 6.61 1.41
C ALA A 132 34.43 5.12 1.03
N SER A 133 34.59 4.74 -0.25
CA SER A 133 34.79 3.33 -0.61
C SER A 133 35.38 3.06 -1.99
N ASP A 134 36.43 3.82 -2.43
CA ASP A 134 37.21 3.31 -3.55
C ASP A 134 38.72 3.59 -3.31
N GLU A 135 39.45 2.55 -2.93
CA GLU A 135 40.91 2.52 -2.92
C GLU A 135 41.46 2.41 -4.35
N SER A 136 40.89 3.08 -5.33
CA SER A 136 41.53 3.19 -6.64
C SER A 136 42.25 4.52 -6.75
N HIS A 137 43.58 4.43 -6.70
CA HIS A 137 44.53 5.51 -6.88
C HIS A 137 44.49 6.11 -8.29
N THR A 138 43.50 6.96 -8.57
CA THR A 138 43.60 7.92 -9.68
C THR A 138 43.14 9.28 -9.18
N ALA A 139 44.14 10.14 -8.95
CA ALA A 139 43.94 11.52 -8.54
C ALA A 139 43.23 12.31 -9.65
N THR A 140 41.94 12.42 -9.58
CA THR A 140 41.17 13.42 -10.32
C THR A 140 40.86 14.61 -9.40
N LEU A 141 41.24 15.81 -9.86
CA LEU A 141 41.02 17.12 -9.20
C LEU A 141 39.53 17.53 -9.14
N ILE A 142 38.63 16.61 -8.88
CA ILE A 142 37.23 16.90 -8.61
C ILE A 142 37.08 17.13 -7.12
N LYS A 143 36.62 18.32 -6.73
CA LYS A 143 36.32 18.70 -5.35
C LYS A 143 35.46 17.59 -4.73
N LYS A 144 35.98 16.86 -3.72
CA LYS A 144 35.25 15.82 -2.99
C LYS A 144 33.94 16.43 -2.44
N GLN A 145 32.82 15.84 -2.81
CA GLN A 145 31.55 16.07 -2.14
C GLN A 145 31.69 15.61 -0.68
N THR A 146 31.15 16.36 0.26
CA THR A 146 31.14 15.93 1.68
C THR A 146 30.00 14.94 1.87
N ALA A 147 30.26 13.87 2.61
CA ALA A 147 29.23 12.92 3.01
C ALA A 147 28.16 13.62 3.85
N ASP A 148 26.90 13.35 3.53
CA ASP A 148 25.75 13.79 4.31
C ASP A 148 25.29 12.65 5.22
N MET A 149 25.52 12.77 6.53
CA MET A 149 25.01 11.81 7.52
C MET A 149 23.52 12.06 7.76
N ALA A 150 22.74 11.88 6.72
CA ALA A 150 21.32 12.19 6.68
C ALA A 150 20.60 11.36 5.60
N SER A 151 19.30 11.17 5.78
CA SER A 151 18.40 10.67 4.76
C SER A 151 17.79 11.82 3.97
N GLY A 152 17.81 11.72 2.63
CA GLY A 152 17.26 12.72 1.72
C GLY A 152 15.92 12.28 1.14
N GLU A 153 14.99 13.22 1.00
CA GLU A 153 13.71 13.00 0.32
C GLU A 153 13.42 14.14 -0.66
N LEU A 154 12.89 13.83 -1.84
CA LEU A 154 12.45 14.84 -2.79
C LEU A 154 11.17 15.51 -2.28
N ILE A 155 11.20 16.85 -2.11
CA ILE A 155 10.01 17.66 -1.81
C ILE A 155 9.30 18.02 -3.12
N ALA A 156 10.02 18.62 -4.08
CA ALA A 156 9.47 19.03 -5.35
C ALA A 156 10.56 19.19 -6.42
N PRO A 157 10.29 18.82 -7.67
CA PRO A 157 11.03 19.32 -8.83
C PRO A 157 10.72 20.81 -9.01
N LEU A 158 11.66 21.57 -9.55
CA LEU A 158 11.45 22.98 -9.85
C LEU A 158 11.18 23.14 -11.36
N ARG A 159 9.90 23.31 -11.71
CA ARG A 159 9.46 23.33 -13.11
C ARG A 159 10.18 24.37 -13.97
N ASP A 160 10.34 25.58 -13.43
CA ASP A 160 10.98 26.71 -14.14
C ASP A 160 12.51 26.68 -13.99
N ASP A 161 13.04 25.72 -13.25
CA ASP A 161 14.47 25.53 -13.03
C ASP A 161 14.82 24.03 -13.02
N PRO A 162 14.85 23.38 -14.20
CA PRO A 162 15.06 21.93 -14.31
C PRO A 162 16.46 21.46 -13.91
N LEU A 163 17.34 22.39 -13.52
CA LEU A 163 18.67 22.08 -13.00
C LEU A 163 18.71 21.90 -11.49
N HIS A 164 17.62 22.25 -10.80
CA HIS A 164 17.53 22.13 -9.35
C HIS A 164 16.23 21.43 -8.90
N ALA A 165 16.27 20.88 -7.69
CA ALA A 165 15.12 20.35 -6.99
C ALA A 165 15.16 20.78 -5.53
N LEU A 166 14.02 20.69 -4.83
CA LEU A 166 13.95 20.83 -3.39
C LEU A 166 13.99 19.46 -2.74
N ILE A 167 14.89 19.30 -1.77
CA ILE A 167 14.99 18.08 -0.97
C ILE A 167 14.89 18.40 0.52
N ALA A 168 14.30 17.49 1.29
CA ALA A 168 14.41 17.46 2.74
C ALA A 168 15.60 16.58 3.15
N SER A 169 16.30 16.99 4.20
CA SER A 169 17.44 16.29 4.78
C SER A 169 17.13 16.00 6.25
N TYR A 170 17.00 14.71 6.58
CA TYR A 170 16.76 14.22 7.94
C TYR A 170 18.08 13.71 8.51
N GLY A 171 18.73 14.50 9.35
CA GLY A 171 20.04 14.19 9.92
C GLY A 171 20.03 12.92 10.78
N TRP A 172 21.05 12.08 10.62
CA TRP A 172 21.25 10.92 11.49
C TRP A 172 21.92 11.33 12.79
N TYR A 173 21.54 10.66 13.87
CA TYR A 173 22.26 10.83 15.14
C TYR A 173 23.61 10.12 15.08
N GLY A 174 24.66 10.79 15.54
CA GLY A 174 25.99 10.21 15.63
C GLY A 174 26.05 9.02 16.59
N PRO A 175 27.10 8.16 16.48
CA PRO A 175 27.29 7.00 17.33
C PRO A 175 27.37 7.42 18.81
N GLY A 176 26.52 6.85 19.65
CA GLY A 176 26.45 7.10 21.10
C GLY A 176 25.17 7.72 21.62
N HIS A 177 24.22 8.06 20.77
CA HIS A 177 22.90 8.49 21.20
C HIS A 177 21.97 7.27 21.32
N SER A 178 21.61 6.98 22.55
CA SER A 178 20.67 5.89 22.85
C SER A 178 19.27 6.17 22.32
N ALA A 179 18.67 5.17 21.97
CA ALA A 179 17.49 4.75 21.28
C ALA A 179 16.15 5.46 21.48
N ALA A 180 16.01 6.54 22.10
CA ALA A 180 14.80 7.34 21.97
C ALA A 180 15.15 8.57 21.14
N SER A 181 15.26 8.40 19.84
CA SER A 181 15.47 9.56 18.98
C SER A 181 14.25 10.46 19.12
N LEU A 182 14.49 11.69 19.61
CA LEU A 182 13.44 12.71 19.70
C LEU A 182 12.96 13.17 18.32
N GLY A 183 13.42 12.52 17.23
CA GLY A 183 13.29 13.00 15.87
C GLY A 183 14.26 14.16 15.56
N VAL A 184 14.33 14.57 14.32
CA VAL A 184 15.18 15.67 13.87
C VAL A 184 14.35 16.81 13.31
N HIS A 185 14.86 18.03 13.40
CA HIS A 185 14.34 19.16 12.64
C HIS A 185 14.95 19.09 11.24
N PRO A 186 14.20 18.65 10.21
CA PRO A 186 14.78 18.48 8.89
C PRO A 186 15.12 19.84 8.27
N GLU A 187 16.17 19.82 7.46
CA GLU A 187 16.62 20.96 6.68
C GLU A 187 16.17 20.80 5.23
N VAL A 188 15.70 21.88 4.61
CA VAL A 188 15.36 21.89 3.21
C VAL A 188 16.48 22.52 2.40
N TYR A 189 16.91 21.82 1.38
CA TYR A 189 17.94 22.28 0.44
C TYR A 189 17.39 22.40 -0.97
N ARG A 190 17.88 23.42 -1.69
CA ARG A 190 17.85 23.47 -3.15
C ARG A 190 19.12 22.80 -3.65
N ILE A 191 18.99 21.67 -4.36
CA ILE A 191 20.10 20.84 -4.83
C ILE A 191 20.21 20.92 -6.36
N ASP A 192 21.43 21.07 -6.89
CA ASP A 192 21.70 20.90 -8.31
C ASP A 192 21.63 19.40 -8.66
N VAL A 193 20.72 19.05 -9.58
CA VAL A 193 20.45 17.65 -9.93
C VAL A 193 21.53 17.01 -10.82
N ARG A 194 22.62 17.73 -11.11
CA ARG A 194 23.73 17.25 -11.93
C ARG A 194 24.95 16.88 -11.09
N ASP A 195 25.24 17.66 -10.05
CA ASP A 195 26.47 17.55 -9.27
C ASP A 195 26.28 17.58 -7.75
N GLY A 196 25.02 17.66 -7.28
CA GLY A 196 24.65 17.57 -5.86
C GLY A 196 25.02 18.81 -5.04
N LYS A 197 25.46 19.93 -5.67
CA LYS A 197 25.65 21.18 -4.92
C LYS A 197 24.34 21.63 -4.35
N LYS A 198 24.33 21.97 -3.08
CA LYS A 198 23.12 22.34 -2.35
C LYS A 198 23.25 23.66 -1.61
N THR A 199 22.15 24.36 -1.49
CA THR A 199 22.01 25.60 -0.73
C THR A 199 20.86 25.44 0.25
N LEU A 200 21.10 25.74 1.53
CA LEU A 200 20.07 25.69 2.57
C LEU A 200 18.98 26.73 2.27
N VAL A 201 17.73 26.25 2.29
CA VAL A 201 16.53 27.07 2.08
C VAL A 201 15.87 27.41 3.41
N THR A 202 15.70 26.40 4.28
CA THR A 202 15.06 26.58 5.59
C THR A 202 15.29 25.34 6.45
N THR A 203 15.09 25.53 7.78
CA THR A 203 14.98 24.41 8.74
C THR A 203 13.53 24.34 9.21
N ALA A 204 13.00 23.15 9.40
CA ALA A 204 11.65 22.95 9.88
C ALA A 204 11.49 23.37 11.36
N PRO A 205 10.34 23.94 11.72
CA PRO A 205 10.00 24.23 13.11
C PRO A 205 9.51 23.00 13.89
N LEU A 206 9.19 21.92 13.18
CA LEU A 206 8.68 20.65 13.69
C LEU A 206 9.69 19.54 13.39
N ARG A 207 9.84 18.59 14.31
CA ARG A 207 10.64 17.38 14.09
C ARG A 207 9.96 16.46 13.09
N ASP A 208 10.77 15.75 12.31
CA ASP A 208 10.33 14.80 11.27
C ASP A 208 9.22 15.36 10.34
N ALA A 209 9.28 16.68 10.09
CA ALA A 209 8.28 17.38 9.31
C ALA A 209 8.32 16.99 7.83
N GLU A 210 7.14 16.81 7.24
CA GLU A 210 6.88 16.83 5.81
C GLU A 210 6.74 18.27 5.32
N PHE A 211 6.89 18.49 4.00
CA PHE A 211 6.85 19.82 3.42
C PHE A 211 5.94 19.89 2.19
N LEU A 212 5.35 21.07 1.99
CA LEU A 212 4.70 21.41 0.73
C LEU A 212 5.26 22.76 0.24
N ALA A 213 5.78 22.76 -0.99
CA ALA A 213 6.22 23.95 -1.71
C ALA A 213 5.14 24.42 -2.68
N ASP A 214 5.11 25.73 -2.96
CA ASP A 214 4.31 26.29 -4.05
C ASP A 214 5.00 26.07 -5.42
N HIS A 215 4.33 26.44 -6.51
CA HIS A 215 4.83 26.20 -7.88
C HIS A 215 6.09 27.01 -8.22
N LYS A 216 6.42 28.04 -7.41
CA LYS A 216 7.66 28.83 -7.53
C LYS A 216 8.82 28.24 -6.73
N GLY A 217 8.58 27.11 -6.04
CA GLY A 217 9.57 26.46 -5.21
C GLY A 217 9.77 27.11 -3.84
N VAL A 218 8.82 27.92 -3.36
CA VAL A 218 8.84 28.41 -1.98
C VAL A 218 8.19 27.36 -1.08
N VAL A 219 8.93 26.85 -0.09
CA VAL A 219 8.38 25.91 0.89
C VAL A 219 7.44 26.67 1.81
N ARG A 220 6.14 26.44 1.69
CA ARG A 220 5.07 27.18 2.37
C ARG A 220 4.54 26.49 3.62
N PHE A 221 4.59 25.16 3.65
CA PHE A 221 4.13 24.36 4.78
C PHE A 221 5.22 23.43 5.28
N ALA A 222 5.25 23.26 6.61
CA ALA A 222 5.92 22.18 7.31
C ALA A 222 4.88 21.55 8.25
N PHE A 223 4.66 20.24 8.17
CA PHE A 223 3.60 19.58 8.93
C PHE A 223 3.98 18.13 9.25
N GLY A 224 3.33 17.58 10.24
CA GLY A 224 3.57 16.20 10.69
C GLY A 224 2.89 15.93 12.01
N VAL A 225 3.03 14.73 12.53
CA VAL A 225 2.55 14.34 13.85
C VAL A 225 3.68 14.52 14.86
N ASP A 226 3.44 15.29 15.91
CA ASP A 226 4.41 15.54 16.97
C ASP A 226 4.42 14.39 18.00
N THR A 227 5.32 14.42 18.94
CA THR A 227 5.46 13.41 20.00
C THR A 227 4.23 13.27 20.91
N ASP A 228 3.34 14.28 20.92
CA ASP A 228 2.04 14.24 21.59
C ASP A 228 0.95 13.49 20.79
N GLN A 229 1.30 12.91 19.64
CA GLN A 229 0.44 12.20 18.70
C GLN A 229 -0.58 13.08 17.97
N PHE A 230 -0.46 14.42 18.07
CA PHE A 230 -1.31 15.35 17.33
C PHE A 230 -0.55 15.99 16.18
N ARG A 231 -1.26 16.20 15.08
CA ARG A 231 -0.69 16.90 13.92
C ARG A 231 -0.51 18.37 14.23
N LYS A 232 0.64 18.88 13.82
CA LYS A 232 0.96 20.31 13.81
C LYS A 232 1.18 20.74 12.36
N VAL A 233 0.65 21.90 11.99
CA VAL A 233 0.85 22.48 10.66
C VAL A 233 1.40 23.89 10.84
N TRP A 234 2.59 24.09 10.32
CA TRP A 234 3.26 25.38 10.29
C TRP A 234 3.18 25.96 8.89
N TYR A 235 3.00 27.24 8.79
CA TYR A 235 2.84 27.95 7.53
C TYR A 235 3.71 29.20 7.52
N ARG A 236 4.20 29.55 6.33
CA ARG A 236 4.80 30.86 6.02
C ARG A 236 4.30 31.35 4.67
N ASP A 237 4.36 32.67 4.44
CA ASP A 237 3.84 33.29 3.22
C ASP A 237 4.75 33.06 1.99
N ALA A 238 4.36 33.58 0.84
CA ALA A 238 5.10 33.43 -0.43
C ALA A 238 6.46 34.16 -0.42
N GLN A 239 6.72 35.02 0.54
CA GLN A 239 8.02 35.71 0.69
C GLN A 239 9.04 34.85 1.45
N GLY A 240 8.61 33.69 2.00
CA GLY A 240 9.49 32.80 2.74
C GLY A 240 9.92 33.36 4.12
N GLY A 241 9.04 34.11 4.78
CA GLY A 241 9.27 34.65 6.12
C GLY A 241 9.35 33.57 7.22
N ASP A 242 9.24 33.99 8.48
CA ASP A 242 9.30 33.09 9.61
C ASP A 242 8.12 32.10 9.65
N TRP A 243 8.36 30.93 10.22
CA TRP A 243 7.33 29.91 10.44
C TRP A 243 6.32 30.34 11.52
N GLY A 244 5.03 30.32 11.19
CA GLY A 244 3.93 30.50 12.13
C GLY A 244 3.14 29.21 12.30
N LEU A 245 2.81 28.82 13.55
CA LEU A 245 1.92 27.69 13.79
C LEU A 245 0.52 28.01 13.30
N LEU A 246 0.05 27.29 12.30
CA LEU A 246 -1.26 27.49 11.68
C LEU A 246 -2.33 26.61 12.33
N ARG A 247 -2.02 25.35 12.60
CA ARG A 247 -2.91 24.37 13.20
C ARG A 247 -2.17 23.53 14.24
N ASP A 248 -2.89 23.23 15.30
CA ASP A 248 -2.52 22.29 16.35
C ASP A 248 -3.74 21.40 16.62
N GLU A 249 -3.77 20.21 16.04
CA GLU A 249 -4.90 19.29 16.10
C GLU A 249 -5.31 18.97 17.54
N GLY A 250 -4.34 18.87 18.44
CA GLY A 250 -4.60 18.65 19.88
C GLY A 250 -5.39 19.77 20.57
N LYS A 251 -5.38 20.99 19.99
CA LYS A 251 -6.10 22.15 20.53
C LYS A 251 -7.39 22.47 19.79
N GLN A 252 -7.36 22.34 18.45
CA GLN A 252 -8.46 22.75 17.59
C GLN A 252 -9.40 21.59 17.28
N HIS A 253 -8.92 20.34 17.40
CA HIS A 253 -9.66 19.13 17.09
C HIS A 253 -10.23 19.13 15.67
N ASP A 254 -9.50 19.77 14.73
CA ASP A 254 -9.84 19.83 13.31
C ASP A 254 -8.73 19.22 12.45
N ARG A 255 -9.13 18.52 11.41
CA ARG A 255 -8.21 17.94 10.43
C ARG A 255 -7.82 18.98 9.40
N PHE A 256 -6.53 19.20 9.27
CA PHE A 256 -5.97 20.07 8.23
C PHE A 256 -4.65 19.49 7.74
N VAL A 257 -4.68 18.83 6.56
CA VAL A 257 -3.48 18.27 5.92
C VAL A 257 -3.29 18.93 4.57
N PRO A 258 -2.23 19.74 4.36
CA PRO A 258 -1.92 20.33 3.06
C PRO A 258 -1.66 19.23 2.01
N LEU A 259 -2.28 19.35 0.82
CA LEU A 259 -2.15 18.35 -0.26
C LEU A 259 -1.41 18.92 -1.47
N MET A 260 -1.89 20.03 -2.03
CA MET A 260 -1.25 20.73 -3.14
C MET A 260 -1.79 22.16 -3.26
N PHE A 261 -1.01 23.05 -3.87
CA PHE A 261 -1.46 24.40 -4.22
C PHE A 261 -2.40 24.35 -5.44
N ASP A 262 -3.30 25.34 -5.53
CA ASP A 262 -4.02 25.63 -6.78
C ASP A 262 -3.06 26.34 -7.76
N ARG A 263 -3.44 26.41 -9.03
CA ARG A 263 -2.64 27.01 -10.12
C ARG A 263 -2.14 28.43 -9.83
N SER A 264 -2.83 29.16 -8.98
CA SER A 264 -2.52 30.55 -8.66
C SER A 264 -1.54 30.71 -7.47
N ASP A 265 -1.24 29.65 -6.74
CA ASP A 265 -0.56 29.67 -5.44
C ASP A 265 -1.28 30.50 -4.36
N ALA A 266 -2.52 30.93 -4.64
CA ALA A 266 -3.33 31.71 -3.71
C ALA A 266 -4.18 30.83 -2.79
N ALA A 267 -4.37 29.57 -3.10
CA ALA A 267 -5.04 28.62 -2.24
C ALA A 267 -4.37 27.24 -2.26
N VAL A 268 -4.75 26.43 -1.28
CA VAL A 268 -4.25 25.07 -1.07
C VAL A 268 -5.42 24.14 -0.93
N TYR A 269 -5.38 23.01 -1.62
CA TYR A 269 -6.25 21.88 -1.33
C TYR A 269 -5.76 21.21 -0.06
N VAL A 270 -6.66 20.99 0.88
CA VAL A 270 -6.34 20.36 2.16
C VAL A 270 -7.32 19.21 2.44
N ALA A 271 -6.82 18.13 3.01
CA ALA A 271 -7.72 17.16 3.62
C ALA A 271 -8.27 17.77 4.91
N CYS A 272 -9.59 17.77 5.06
CA CYS A 272 -10.30 18.43 6.12
C CYS A 272 -11.47 17.59 6.65
N ASP A 273 -12.05 18.00 7.76
CA ASP A 273 -13.26 17.39 8.28
C ASP A 273 -14.47 17.67 7.40
N SER A 274 -15.42 16.78 7.47
CA SER A 274 -16.75 16.93 6.88
C SER A 274 -17.83 16.69 7.94
N ALA A 275 -19.06 17.11 7.65
CA ALA A 275 -20.16 17.04 8.60
C ALA A 275 -20.50 15.62 9.09
N ASN A 276 -20.13 14.59 8.32
CA ASN A 276 -20.34 13.18 8.68
C ASN A 276 -19.11 12.54 9.35
N GLY A 277 -18.03 13.30 9.60
CA GLY A 277 -16.83 12.82 10.27
C GLY A 277 -15.91 11.90 9.42
N ILE A 278 -16.25 11.66 8.14
CA ILE A 278 -15.44 10.76 7.29
C ILE A 278 -14.27 11.50 6.66
N GLY A 279 -14.40 12.81 6.50
CA GLY A 279 -13.39 13.68 5.89
C GLY A 279 -13.79 14.13 4.48
N GLY A 280 -13.07 15.15 4.01
CA GLY A 280 -13.31 15.78 2.72
C GLY A 280 -12.08 16.47 2.17
N VAL A 281 -12.27 17.16 1.06
CA VAL A 281 -11.30 18.07 0.48
C VAL A 281 -11.83 19.48 0.59
N CYS A 282 -11.07 20.33 1.24
CA CYS A 282 -11.32 21.76 1.34
C CYS A 282 -10.33 22.54 0.47
N ARG A 283 -10.74 23.76 0.09
CA ARG A 283 -9.86 24.79 -0.46
C ARG A 283 -9.60 25.82 0.62
N TRP A 284 -8.36 26.04 0.98
CA TRP A 284 -7.94 27.03 1.96
C TRP A 284 -7.22 28.18 1.28
N ASP A 285 -7.79 29.40 1.41
CA ASP A 285 -7.24 30.62 0.81
C ASP A 285 -6.08 31.16 1.67
N THR A 286 -4.92 31.36 1.07
CA THR A 286 -3.68 31.73 1.80
C THR A 286 -3.68 33.16 2.32
N VAL A 287 -4.52 34.05 1.78
CA VAL A 287 -4.60 35.47 2.14
C VAL A 287 -5.69 35.70 3.16
N THR A 288 -6.91 35.28 2.83
CA THR A 288 -8.08 35.49 3.70
C THR A 288 -8.19 34.48 4.83
N ARG A 289 -7.43 33.39 4.77
CA ARG A 289 -7.44 32.26 5.73
C ARG A 289 -8.78 31.52 5.80
N LYS A 290 -9.67 31.75 4.84
CA LYS A 290 -10.97 31.07 4.75
C LYS A 290 -10.80 29.69 4.15
N GLN A 291 -11.58 28.76 4.68
CA GLN A 291 -11.65 27.37 4.22
C GLN A 291 -13.05 27.10 3.67
N GLU A 292 -13.12 26.47 2.51
CA GLU A 292 -14.35 26.08 1.82
C GLU A 292 -14.31 24.58 1.55
N LEU A 293 -15.36 23.86 1.92
CA LEU A 293 -15.52 22.44 1.62
C LEU A 293 -15.88 22.25 0.15
N LEU A 294 -15.02 21.60 -0.62
CA LEU A 294 -15.27 21.32 -2.04
C LEU A 294 -15.92 19.96 -2.26
N TRP A 295 -15.55 18.99 -1.43
CA TRP A 295 -16.02 17.62 -1.57
C TRP A 295 -15.97 16.89 -0.22
N SER A 296 -16.97 16.05 0.01
CA SER A 296 -16.97 15.09 1.12
C SER A 296 -17.52 13.75 0.66
N ALA A 297 -16.97 12.68 1.18
CA ALA A 297 -17.47 11.34 0.92
C ALA A 297 -18.68 11.03 1.80
N ALA A 298 -19.58 10.18 1.28
CA ALA A 298 -20.67 9.65 2.08
C ALA A 298 -20.19 8.58 3.08
N ASP A 299 -19.25 7.73 2.66
CA ASP A 299 -18.85 6.50 3.36
C ASP A 299 -17.37 6.10 3.19
N SER A 300 -16.55 6.89 2.49
CA SER A 300 -15.12 6.59 2.33
C SER A 300 -14.29 7.84 2.08
N ALA A 301 -13.20 8.01 2.79
CA ALA A 301 -12.27 9.13 2.66
C ALA A 301 -11.63 9.20 1.26
N VAL A 302 -11.08 10.38 0.95
CA VAL A 302 -10.27 10.63 -0.25
C VAL A 302 -9.09 9.65 -0.29
N ILE A 303 -8.91 9.00 -1.43
CA ILE A 303 -7.71 8.20 -1.71
C ILE A 303 -6.66 9.07 -2.37
N GLN A 304 -7.06 9.85 -3.39
CA GLN A 304 -6.14 10.60 -4.21
C GLN A 304 -6.81 11.84 -4.82
N LEU A 305 -6.07 12.95 -4.79
CA LEU A 305 -6.37 14.13 -5.57
C LEU A 305 -5.67 13.96 -6.94
N LEU A 306 -6.43 14.07 -8.03
CA LEU A 306 -5.89 13.87 -9.39
C LEU A 306 -5.46 15.24 -9.96
N PRO A 307 -4.15 15.42 -10.22
CA PRO A 307 -3.63 16.66 -10.76
C PRO A 307 -3.92 16.81 -12.26
N THR A 308 -3.98 18.07 -12.72
CA THR A 308 -3.92 18.39 -14.15
C THR A 308 -2.60 17.92 -14.77
N ALA A 309 -2.54 17.79 -16.08
CA ALA A 309 -1.35 17.28 -16.80
C ALA A 309 -0.08 18.07 -16.48
N ASP A 310 -0.20 19.37 -16.30
CA ASP A 310 0.88 20.25 -15.91
C ASP A 310 1.20 20.25 -14.41
N ALA A 311 0.45 19.48 -13.62
CA ALA A 311 0.59 19.35 -12.17
C ALA A 311 0.44 20.65 -11.36
N LEU A 312 -0.21 21.69 -11.96
CA LEU A 312 -0.42 22.99 -11.31
C LEU A 312 -1.78 23.11 -10.60
N ASP A 313 -2.69 22.17 -10.81
CA ASP A 313 -4.02 22.20 -10.20
C ASP A 313 -4.55 20.77 -10.04
N ALA A 314 -5.69 20.62 -9.35
CA ALA A 314 -6.42 19.37 -9.26
C ALA A 314 -7.72 19.45 -10.06
N PHE A 315 -8.02 18.41 -10.87
CA PHE A 315 -9.25 18.36 -11.63
C PHE A 315 -10.27 17.35 -11.08
N ALA A 316 -9.83 16.37 -10.28
CA ALA A 316 -10.72 15.33 -9.77
C ALA A 316 -10.22 14.74 -8.45
N ILE A 317 -11.12 14.02 -7.78
CA ILE A 317 -10.87 13.24 -6.57
C ILE A 317 -11.20 11.79 -6.89
N ARG A 318 -10.30 10.88 -6.56
CA ARG A 318 -10.54 9.45 -6.56
C ARG A 318 -10.83 8.98 -5.13
N SER A 319 -11.89 8.19 -4.96
CA SER A 319 -12.30 7.60 -3.68
C SER A 319 -12.64 6.11 -3.86
N MET A 320 -12.84 5.38 -2.77
CA MET A 320 -13.12 3.94 -2.79
C MET A 320 -14.27 3.59 -1.81
N PRO A 321 -15.52 3.95 -2.13
CA PRO A 321 -16.68 3.51 -1.35
C PRO A 321 -17.08 2.07 -1.73
N GLY A 322 -16.27 1.08 -1.36
CA GLY A 322 -16.41 -0.30 -1.82
C GLY A 322 -15.77 -0.54 -3.19
N ARG A 323 -16.15 0.21 -4.22
CA ARG A 323 -15.52 0.20 -5.57
C ARG A 323 -14.93 1.57 -5.87
N PRO A 324 -13.95 1.67 -6.80
CA PRO A 324 -13.38 2.95 -7.20
C PRO A 324 -14.43 3.92 -7.73
N ALA A 325 -14.32 5.17 -7.33
CA ALA A 325 -15.19 6.27 -7.78
C ALA A 325 -14.38 7.54 -8.04
N VAL A 326 -14.79 8.31 -9.04
CA VAL A 326 -14.17 9.58 -9.41
C VAL A 326 -15.20 10.70 -9.28
N SER A 327 -14.83 11.78 -8.60
CA SER A 327 -15.60 13.02 -8.49
C SER A 327 -14.82 14.15 -9.13
N LEU A 328 -15.41 14.82 -10.13
CA LEU A 328 -14.75 15.93 -10.82
C LEU A 328 -14.84 17.21 -9.97
N LEU A 329 -13.70 17.85 -9.75
CA LEU A 329 -13.59 19.21 -9.18
C LEU A 329 -13.74 20.27 -10.28
N ASP A 330 -13.06 20.06 -11.42
CA ASP A 330 -13.22 20.88 -12.63
C ASP A 330 -13.69 20.02 -13.81
N LYS A 331 -14.95 20.22 -14.21
CA LYS A 331 -15.56 19.53 -15.36
C LYS A 331 -15.03 20.02 -16.70
N ASN A 332 -14.43 21.21 -16.73
CA ASN A 332 -13.90 21.83 -17.95
C ASN A 332 -12.43 21.51 -18.19
N ALA A 333 -11.75 20.91 -17.23
CA ALA A 333 -10.39 20.45 -17.42
C ALA A 333 -10.34 19.41 -18.57
N PRO A 334 -9.42 19.54 -19.54
CA PRO A 334 -9.29 18.57 -20.64
C PRO A 334 -9.06 17.15 -20.14
N GLU A 335 -8.38 16.99 -19.02
CA GLU A 335 -8.13 15.70 -18.35
C GLU A 335 -9.42 15.04 -17.87
N ALA A 336 -10.44 15.82 -17.50
CA ALA A 336 -11.73 15.27 -17.06
C ALA A 336 -12.43 14.51 -18.20
N ALA A 337 -12.49 15.11 -19.39
CA ALA A 337 -13.06 14.47 -20.57
C ALA A 337 -12.25 13.23 -20.99
N LEU A 338 -10.93 13.31 -20.93
CA LEU A 338 -10.03 12.19 -21.25
C LEU A 338 -10.23 11.03 -20.26
N LEU A 339 -10.22 11.30 -18.95
CA LEU A 339 -10.42 10.27 -17.94
C LEU A 339 -11.77 9.56 -18.10
N ILE A 340 -12.87 10.32 -18.32
CA ILE A 340 -14.18 9.72 -18.60
C ILE A 340 -14.15 8.86 -19.87
N GLY A 341 -13.43 9.29 -20.89
CA GLY A 341 -13.22 8.54 -22.13
C GLY A 341 -12.50 7.21 -21.87
N MET A 342 -11.44 7.25 -21.09
CA MET A 342 -10.66 6.06 -20.70
C MET A 342 -11.50 5.11 -19.84
N MET A 343 -12.23 5.60 -18.83
CA MET A 343 -13.14 4.76 -18.03
C MET A 343 -14.22 4.07 -18.86
N LYS A 344 -14.68 4.69 -19.96
CA LYS A 344 -15.60 4.05 -20.90
C LYS A 344 -14.94 2.99 -21.79
N GLN A 345 -13.65 3.15 -22.07
CA GLN A 345 -12.86 2.18 -22.84
C GLN A 345 -12.55 0.92 -22.00
N PHE A 346 -12.43 1.08 -20.68
CA PHE A 346 -12.15 0.01 -19.72
C PHE A 346 -13.30 -0.14 -18.71
N PRO A 347 -14.46 -0.67 -19.14
CA PRO A 347 -15.64 -0.77 -18.28
C PRO A 347 -15.42 -1.78 -17.15
N GLY A 348 -15.66 -1.38 -15.92
CA GLY A 348 -15.48 -2.21 -14.73
C GLY A 348 -14.08 -2.18 -14.13
N GLU A 349 -13.16 -1.43 -14.72
CA GLU A 349 -11.83 -1.23 -14.18
C GLU A 349 -11.68 0.12 -13.48
N ASP A 350 -10.74 0.19 -12.56
CA ASP A 350 -10.25 1.43 -11.98
C ASP A 350 -9.16 2.01 -12.90
N VAL A 351 -9.42 3.18 -13.46
CA VAL A 351 -8.54 3.83 -14.43
C VAL A 351 -7.88 5.03 -13.78
N ILE A 352 -6.58 4.94 -13.56
CA ILE A 352 -5.81 5.93 -12.81
C ILE A 352 -4.81 6.62 -13.75
N PRO A 353 -4.87 7.95 -13.95
CA PRO A 353 -3.78 8.67 -14.58
C PRO A 353 -2.57 8.67 -13.64
N THR A 354 -1.44 8.10 -14.09
CA THR A 354 -0.21 8.00 -13.28
C THR A 354 0.74 9.17 -13.54
N SER A 355 0.76 9.70 -14.76
CA SER A 355 1.59 10.84 -15.15
C SER A 355 1.19 11.39 -16.52
N ALA A 356 1.58 12.63 -16.80
CA ALA A 356 1.36 13.26 -18.10
C ALA A 356 2.57 14.09 -18.53
N SER A 357 2.70 14.33 -19.85
CA SER A 357 3.53 15.43 -20.35
C SER A 357 2.88 16.77 -19.99
N TYR A 358 3.68 17.80 -19.69
CA TYR A 358 3.17 19.10 -19.22
C TYR A 358 2.28 19.82 -20.23
N ASP A 359 2.39 19.48 -21.51
CA ASP A 359 1.51 19.98 -22.56
C ASP A 359 0.17 19.20 -22.68
N GLY A 360 -0.01 18.17 -21.86
CA GLY A 360 -1.20 17.31 -21.84
C GLY A 360 -1.36 16.39 -23.07
N LYS A 361 -0.38 16.34 -23.97
CA LYS A 361 -0.49 15.55 -25.20
C LYS A 361 -0.29 14.06 -25.00
N LYS A 362 0.49 13.68 -24.01
CA LYS A 362 0.72 12.28 -23.65
C LYS A 362 0.39 12.05 -22.19
N MET A 363 -0.34 11.01 -21.89
CA MET A 363 -0.70 10.63 -20.53
C MET A 363 -0.61 9.12 -20.35
N VAL A 364 -0.02 8.69 -19.25
CA VAL A 364 0.03 7.29 -18.86
C VAL A 364 -1.12 7.00 -17.90
N PHE A 365 -1.86 5.94 -18.20
CA PHE A 365 -2.93 5.41 -17.36
C PHE A 365 -2.57 4.02 -16.88
N PHE A 366 -2.98 3.70 -15.68
CA PHE A 366 -3.01 2.35 -15.16
C PHE A 366 -4.47 1.91 -15.02
N ALA A 367 -4.84 0.86 -15.71
CA ALA A 367 -6.18 0.27 -15.63
C ALA A 367 -6.05 -1.09 -14.94
N HIS A 368 -6.83 -1.33 -13.88
CA HIS A 368 -6.80 -2.57 -13.09
C HIS A 368 -8.17 -2.86 -12.47
N ALA A 369 -8.35 -4.08 -11.97
CA ALA A 369 -9.58 -4.50 -11.28
C ALA A 369 -9.27 -5.47 -10.14
N ASP A 370 -10.31 -5.88 -9.43
CA ASP A 370 -10.23 -6.98 -8.45
C ASP A 370 -9.80 -8.32 -9.06
N VAL A 371 -10.05 -8.51 -10.36
CA VAL A 371 -9.69 -9.69 -11.14
C VAL A 371 -8.50 -9.48 -12.08
N ASP A 372 -8.06 -8.24 -12.27
CA ASP A 372 -6.99 -7.87 -13.18
C ASP A 372 -5.87 -7.14 -12.42
N PRO A 373 -4.65 -7.68 -12.38
CA PRO A 373 -3.50 -7.03 -11.73
C PRO A 373 -3.15 -5.66 -12.32
N GLY A 374 -3.52 -5.42 -13.57
CA GLY A 374 -3.44 -4.13 -14.22
C GLY A 374 -2.46 -4.03 -15.37
N VAL A 375 -2.75 -3.06 -16.22
CA VAL A 375 -2.01 -2.74 -17.45
C VAL A 375 -1.76 -1.24 -17.53
N PHE A 376 -0.56 -0.87 -17.91
CA PHE A 376 -0.19 0.52 -18.19
C PHE A 376 -0.44 0.85 -19.65
N TYR A 377 -1.11 1.96 -19.91
CA TYR A 377 -1.43 2.47 -21.24
C TYR A 377 -0.89 3.86 -21.45
N LEU A 378 -0.40 4.16 -22.66
CA LEU A 378 -0.07 5.50 -23.11
C LEU A 378 -1.18 6.02 -24.02
N TYR A 379 -1.79 7.12 -23.63
CA TYR A 379 -2.62 7.92 -24.52
C TYR A 379 -1.77 8.97 -25.22
N ASP A 380 -1.91 9.09 -26.56
CA ASP A 380 -1.27 10.09 -27.41
C ASP A 380 -2.38 10.92 -28.06
N ALA A 381 -2.51 12.21 -27.66
CA ALA A 381 -3.56 13.10 -28.13
C ALA A 381 -3.40 13.48 -29.60
N ASP A 382 -2.17 13.64 -30.09
CA ASP A 382 -1.89 14.00 -31.48
C ASP A 382 -2.32 12.86 -32.42
N LYS A 383 -2.16 11.60 -31.98
CA LYS A 383 -2.57 10.41 -32.72
C LYS A 383 -4.00 9.96 -32.38
N LYS A 384 -4.59 10.51 -31.30
CA LYS A 384 -5.89 10.05 -30.73
C LYS A 384 -5.92 8.54 -30.49
N LYS A 385 -4.85 8.00 -29.94
CA LYS A 385 -4.64 6.57 -29.78
C LYS A 385 -4.19 6.23 -28.38
N THR A 386 -4.76 5.16 -27.83
CA THR A 386 -4.27 4.49 -26.62
C THR A 386 -3.45 3.27 -27.05
N VAL A 387 -2.28 3.10 -26.46
CA VAL A 387 -1.36 1.98 -26.72
C VAL A 387 -1.05 1.31 -25.40
N GLU A 388 -1.15 0.00 -25.35
CA GLU A 388 -0.67 -0.81 -24.26
C GLU A 388 0.85 -0.68 -24.15
N LEU A 389 1.35 -0.46 -22.92
CA LEU A 389 2.78 -0.34 -22.63
C LEU A 389 3.30 -1.61 -21.95
N PHE A 390 2.83 -1.86 -20.74
CA PHE A 390 3.34 -2.87 -19.84
C PHE A 390 2.20 -3.47 -18.99
N GLN A 391 2.30 -4.78 -18.73
CA GLN A 391 1.37 -5.47 -17.84
C GLN A 391 2.04 -5.75 -16.49
N SER A 392 1.28 -5.60 -15.39
CA SER A 392 1.79 -5.90 -14.05
C SER A 392 2.08 -7.40 -13.90
N ARG A 393 1.13 -8.27 -14.24
CA ARG A 393 1.25 -9.75 -14.18
C ARG A 393 0.70 -10.39 -15.45
N PRO A 394 1.45 -10.42 -16.57
CA PRO A 394 0.96 -10.85 -17.88
C PRO A 394 0.54 -12.34 -17.95
N TRP A 395 0.88 -13.14 -16.96
CA TRP A 395 0.48 -14.55 -16.84
C TRP A 395 -0.87 -14.76 -16.16
N ILE A 396 -1.41 -13.75 -15.47
CA ILE A 396 -2.75 -13.78 -14.89
C ILE A 396 -3.80 -13.51 -15.96
N LYS A 397 -4.84 -14.35 -15.98
CA LYS A 397 -5.98 -14.23 -16.89
C LYS A 397 -7.20 -13.80 -16.10
N PRO A 398 -7.72 -12.58 -16.28
CA PRO A 398 -8.85 -12.05 -15.51
C PRO A 398 -10.09 -12.95 -15.51
N GLU A 399 -10.36 -13.65 -16.63
CA GLU A 399 -11.49 -14.57 -16.76
C GLU A 399 -11.39 -15.83 -15.88
N GLN A 400 -10.23 -16.10 -15.27
CA GLN A 400 -10.01 -17.21 -14.33
C GLN A 400 -10.05 -16.74 -12.87
N MET A 401 -10.15 -15.43 -12.64
CA MET A 401 -10.11 -14.83 -11.32
C MET A 401 -11.50 -14.65 -10.71
N ALA A 402 -11.56 -14.49 -9.41
CA ALA A 402 -12.78 -14.36 -8.62
C ALA A 402 -13.13 -12.89 -8.38
N SER A 403 -14.35 -12.47 -8.69
CA SER A 403 -14.80 -11.11 -8.37
C SER A 403 -14.95 -10.88 -6.88
N LYS A 404 -14.49 -9.72 -6.44
CA LYS A 404 -14.57 -9.22 -5.07
C LYS A 404 -15.81 -8.34 -4.91
N GLU A 405 -16.77 -8.79 -4.10
CA GLU A 405 -18.04 -8.10 -3.86
C GLU A 405 -17.92 -7.24 -2.58
N PRO A 406 -18.11 -5.91 -2.64
CA PRO A 406 -18.14 -5.07 -1.46
C PRO A 406 -19.40 -5.37 -0.64
N VAL A 407 -19.23 -5.45 0.68
CA VAL A 407 -20.32 -5.71 1.64
C VAL A 407 -20.32 -4.70 2.76
N THR A 408 -21.50 -4.48 3.33
CA THR A 408 -21.69 -3.68 4.54
C THR A 408 -22.50 -4.47 5.55
N LEU A 409 -22.14 -4.38 6.81
CA LEU A 409 -22.79 -5.06 7.90
C LEU A 409 -22.76 -4.19 9.17
N LYS A 410 -23.40 -4.64 10.23
CA LYS A 410 -23.37 -3.96 11.53
C LYS A 410 -22.71 -4.86 12.56
N ALA A 411 -21.76 -4.29 13.31
CA ALA A 411 -21.27 -4.89 14.52
C ALA A 411 -22.38 -5.02 15.57
N ARG A 412 -22.19 -5.87 16.57
CA ARG A 412 -23.14 -6.10 17.69
C ARG A 412 -23.49 -4.83 18.48
N ASP A 413 -22.61 -3.83 18.48
CA ASP A 413 -22.83 -2.52 19.11
C ASP A 413 -23.42 -1.48 18.17
N GLY A 414 -23.77 -1.87 16.92
CA GLY A 414 -24.41 -1.04 15.92
C GLY A 414 -23.48 -0.26 15.02
N LEU A 415 -22.13 -0.34 15.21
CA LEU A 415 -21.15 0.29 14.30
C LEU A 415 -21.28 -0.30 12.90
N GLY A 416 -21.32 0.57 11.88
CA GLY A 416 -21.26 0.14 10.48
C GLY A 416 -19.88 -0.39 10.14
N LEU A 417 -19.82 -1.59 9.58
CA LEU A 417 -18.60 -2.22 9.09
C LEU A 417 -18.66 -2.40 7.58
N HIS A 418 -17.51 -2.32 6.94
CA HIS A 418 -17.32 -2.50 5.52
C HIS A 418 -16.36 -3.67 5.26
N GLY A 419 -16.47 -4.29 4.11
CA GLY A 419 -15.57 -5.39 3.75
C GLY A 419 -15.83 -5.92 2.37
N TYR A 420 -15.30 -7.10 2.09
CA TYR A 420 -15.44 -7.76 0.81
C TYR A 420 -15.67 -9.26 1.00
N VAL A 421 -16.44 -9.82 0.08
CA VAL A 421 -16.60 -11.27 -0.09
C VAL A 421 -16.14 -11.64 -1.48
N THR A 422 -15.21 -12.58 -1.54
CA THR A 422 -14.76 -13.18 -2.81
C THR A 422 -15.20 -14.65 -2.83
N ARG A 423 -16.04 -15.02 -3.78
CA ARG A 423 -16.49 -16.41 -3.97
C ARG A 423 -15.68 -17.10 -5.06
N PRO A 424 -15.49 -18.43 -5.00
CA PRO A 424 -14.77 -19.16 -6.02
C PRO A 424 -15.31 -18.90 -7.43
N PRO A 425 -14.45 -18.79 -8.47
CA PRO A 425 -14.88 -18.60 -9.85
C PRO A 425 -15.86 -19.67 -10.28
N GLY A 426 -16.95 -19.26 -10.96
CA GLY A 426 -18.04 -20.15 -11.39
C GLY A 426 -18.95 -20.65 -10.26
N ARG A 427 -18.76 -20.14 -9.02
CA ARG A 427 -19.57 -20.49 -7.85
C ARG A 427 -20.10 -19.26 -7.13
N GLU A 428 -20.32 -18.14 -7.83
CA GLU A 428 -20.71 -16.83 -7.29
C GLU A 428 -22.03 -16.88 -6.52
N SER A 429 -22.94 -17.77 -6.90
CA SER A 429 -24.23 -17.99 -6.21
C SER A 429 -24.23 -19.16 -5.22
N ALA A 430 -23.10 -19.86 -5.07
CA ALA A 430 -23.02 -21.03 -4.18
C ALA A 430 -23.16 -20.59 -2.70
N LYS A 431 -23.77 -21.48 -1.91
CA LYS A 431 -24.01 -21.29 -0.50
C LYS A 431 -23.21 -22.32 0.32
N GLN A 432 -23.03 -22.02 1.60
CA GLN A 432 -22.36 -22.90 2.56
C GLN A 432 -20.98 -23.36 2.07
N LEU A 433 -20.19 -22.39 1.56
CA LEU A 433 -18.83 -22.63 1.13
C LEU A 433 -17.89 -22.80 2.32
N PRO A 434 -16.81 -23.58 2.20
CA PRO A 434 -15.69 -23.44 3.12
C PRO A 434 -15.13 -22.04 3.00
N MET A 435 -14.83 -21.38 4.13
CA MET A 435 -14.47 -19.96 4.14
C MET A 435 -13.17 -19.72 4.89
N VAL A 436 -12.36 -18.83 4.33
CA VAL A 436 -11.22 -18.21 5.01
C VAL A 436 -11.59 -16.76 5.34
N VAL A 437 -11.54 -16.42 6.62
CA VAL A 437 -11.64 -15.03 7.10
C VAL A 437 -10.23 -14.46 7.07
N LEU A 438 -9.97 -13.60 6.10
CA LEU A 438 -8.67 -12.95 5.92
C LEU A 438 -8.68 -11.60 6.63
N VAL A 439 -7.83 -11.44 7.65
CA VAL A 439 -7.76 -10.23 8.47
C VAL A 439 -6.51 -9.44 8.10
N HIS A 440 -6.70 -8.19 7.65
CA HIS A 440 -5.58 -7.34 7.26
C HIS A 440 -4.70 -6.93 8.45
N GLY A 441 -3.44 -6.61 8.15
CA GLY A 441 -2.47 -6.10 9.11
C GLY A 441 -2.64 -4.59 9.41
N GLY A 442 -1.65 -4.01 10.00
CA GLY A 442 -1.61 -2.61 10.41
C GLY A 442 -1.70 -2.47 11.94
N PRO A 443 -2.85 -2.24 12.58
CA PRO A 443 -4.23 -2.19 12.05
C PRO A 443 -4.68 -0.79 11.61
N TYR A 444 -4.04 0.27 12.16
CA TYR A 444 -4.52 1.64 12.02
C TYR A 444 -4.12 2.27 10.68
N GLY A 445 -5.08 2.93 10.04
CA GLY A 445 -4.85 3.60 8.76
C GLY A 445 -4.77 2.67 7.54
N ILE A 446 -4.72 1.35 7.75
CA ILE A 446 -4.73 0.31 6.71
C ILE A 446 -6.16 -0.19 6.51
N ARG A 447 -6.48 -0.69 5.32
CA ARG A 447 -7.75 -1.34 5.02
C ARG A 447 -7.65 -2.24 3.80
N ASP A 448 -8.53 -3.21 3.72
CA ASP A 448 -8.81 -3.95 2.49
C ASP A 448 -9.50 -3.05 1.47
N THR A 449 -9.16 -3.23 0.21
CA THR A 449 -9.65 -2.42 -0.91
C THR A 449 -10.10 -3.31 -2.07
N TRP A 450 -10.71 -2.71 -3.10
CA TRP A 450 -11.16 -3.41 -4.29
C TRP A 450 -10.02 -3.55 -5.32
N ASN A 451 -8.91 -4.13 -4.92
CA ASN A 451 -7.78 -4.39 -5.79
C ASN A 451 -7.60 -5.89 -6.01
N PHE A 452 -6.84 -6.25 -7.03
CA PHE A 452 -6.32 -7.61 -7.19
C PHE A 452 -5.40 -7.93 -6.00
N GLU A 453 -5.69 -9.02 -5.31
CA GLU A 453 -4.87 -9.51 -4.20
C GLU A 453 -4.53 -10.98 -4.45
N PRO A 454 -3.24 -11.33 -4.63
CA PRO A 454 -2.81 -12.69 -4.94
C PRO A 454 -3.32 -13.74 -3.96
N ASP A 455 -3.28 -13.46 -2.66
CA ASP A 455 -3.71 -14.36 -1.60
C ASP A 455 -5.21 -14.68 -1.69
N VAL A 456 -6.01 -13.63 -1.89
CA VAL A 456 -7.46 -13.75 -2.05
C VAL A 456 -7.80 -14.57 -3.29
N GLN A 457 -7.14 -14.27 -4.40
CA GLN A 457 -7.36 -14.96 -5.68
C GLN A 457 -6.89 -16.42 -5.62
N LEU A 458 -5.74 -16.67 -4.99
CA LEU A 458 -5.27 -18.04 -4.78
C LEU A 458 -6.28 -18.86 -3.96
N LEU A 459 -6.72 -18.36 -2.81
CA LEU A 459 -7.70 -19.06 -1.95
C LEU A 459 -9.03 -19.29 -2.69
N ALA A 460 -9.53 -18.26 -3.37
CA ALA A 460 -10.77 -18.38 -4.14
C ALA A 460 -10.65 -19.40 -5.29
N SER A 461 -9.53 -19.43 -6.02
CA SER A 461 -9.28 -20.39 -7.09
C SER A 461 -9.23 -21.85 -6.59
N ARG A 462 -8.96 -22.05 -5.29
CA ARG A 462 -8.95 -23.36 -4.63
C ARG A 462 -10.31 -23.76 -4.03
N GLY A 463 -11.35 -22.94 -4.24
CA GLY A 463 -12.73 -23.24 -3.83
C GLY A 463 -13.14 -22.70 -2.48
N TYR A 464 -12.35 -21.88 -1.84
CA TYR A 464 -12.68 -21.19 -0.61
C TYR A 464 -13.38 -19.86 -0.87
N ALA A 465 -14.44 -19.57 -0.15
CA ALA A 465 -14.89 -18.17 -0.02
C ALA A 465 -13.89 -17.40 0.84
N VAL A 466 -13.60 -16.16 0.50
CA VAL A 466 -12.74 -15.28 1.30
C VAL A 466 -13.58 -14.12 1.81
N LEU A 467 -13.56 -13.90 3.13
CA LEU A 467 -14.18 -12.75 3.79
C LEU A 467 -13.09 -11.83 4.31
N GLN A 468 -13.09 -10.59 3.83
CA GLN A 468 -12.24 -9.51 4.32
C GLN A 468 -13.12 -8.48 5.03
N VAL A 469 -12.78 -8.07 6.25
CA VAL A 469 -13.54 -7.07 6.99
C VAL A 469 -12.63 -5.93 7.44
N ASN A 470 -13.03 -4.71 7.12
CA ASN A 470 -12.45 -3.49 7.66
C ASN A 470 -13.07 -3.23 9.04
N TYR A 471 -12.43 -3.81 10.07
CA TYR A 471 -12.82 -3.68 11.47
C TYR A 471 -12.50 -2.25 11.98
N ARG A 472 -13.11 -1.83 13.11
CA ARG A 472 -12.77 -0.54 13.73
C ARG A 472 -11.26 -0.40 13.93
N GLY A 473 -10.72 0.79 13.67
CA GLY A 473 -9.28 1.01 13.57
C GLY A 473 -8.80 1.10 12.12
N SER A 474 -9.47 0.45 11.15
CA SER A 474 -9.12 0.54 9.74
C SER A 474 -9.21 1.97 9.20
N GLY A 475 -8.38 2.28 8.20
CA GLY A 475 -8.34 3.59 7.57
C GLY A 475 -9.47 3.86 6.58
N GLY A 476 -9.69 5.14 6.27
CA GLY A 476 -10.59 5.57 5.19
C GLY A 476 -12.07 5.69 5.57
N TYR A 477 -12.42 5.51 6.83
CA TYR A 477 -13.81 5.65 7.33
C TYR A 477 -13.94 6.78 8.35
N GLY A 478 -12.97 7.70 8.38
CA GLY A 478 -12.89 8.83 9.29
C GLY A 478 -12.14 8.53 10.58
N ASP A 479 -11.71 9.60 11.25
CA ASP A 479 -10.86 9.49 12.44
C ASP A 479 -11.60 8.83 13.61
N ALA A 480 -12.91 9.07 13.74
CA ALA A 480 -13.74 8.41 14.75
C ALA A 480 -13.75 6.87 14.61
N PHE A 481 -13.77 6.35 13.37
CA PHE A 481 -13.69 4.91 13.12
C PHE A 481 -12.32 4.35 13.47
N THR A 482 -11.25 5.09 13.13
CA THR A 482 -9.87 4.72 13.48
C THR A 482 -9.66 4.73 14.99
N HIS A 483 -10.09 5.81 15.68
CA HIS A 483 -9.95 5.93 17.14
C HIS A 483 -10.82 4.95 17.92
N ALA A 484 -11.94 4.49 17.34
CA ALA A 484 -12.77 3.43 17.95
C ALA A 484 -12.03 2.10 18.12
N GLY A 485 -10.89 1.92 17.45
CA GLY A 485 -9.99 0.78 17.62
C GLY A 485 -8.95 0.94 18.72
N TYR A 486 -8.76 2.15 19.29
CA TYR A 486 -7.75 2.37 20.33
C TYR A 486 -8.13 1.62 21.61
N HIS A 487 -7.14 0.96 22.24
CA HIS A 487 -7.32 0.07 23.38
C HIS A 487 -8.25 -1.11 23.13
N GLU A 488 -8.52 -1.48 21.86
CA GLU A 488 -9.49 -2.53 21.53
C GLU A 488 -8.88 -3.77 20.83
N TRP A 489 -7.56 -3.92 20.89
CA TRP A 489 -6.93 -5.19 20.50
C TRP A 489 -7.47 -6.32 21.38
N GLY A 490 -7.96 -7.41 20.78
CA GLY A 490 -8.65 -8.50 21.48
C GLY A 490 -10.03 -8.12 22.06
N GLY A 491 -10.37 -6.84 22.06
CA GLY A 491 -11.66 -6.30 22.45
C GLY A 491 -12.64 -6.22 21.27
N LYS A 492 -13.19 -5.01 21.04
CA LYS A 492 -14.20 -4.75 19.99
C LYS A 492 -13.67 -4.94 18.58
N MET A 493 -12.36 -4.70 18.32
CA MET A 493 -11.76 -5.00 17.01
C MET A 493 -11.89 -6.49 16.67
N GLN A 494 -11.65 -7.37 17.64
CA GLN A 494 -11.86 -8.81 17.45
C GLN A 494 -13.34 -9.17 17.35
N ASP A 495 -14.20 -8.47 18.09
CA ASP A 495 -15.65 -8.65 18.00
C ASP A 495 -16.18 -8.31 16.61
N ASP A 496 -15.65 -7.26 15.94
CA ASP A 496 -16.00 -6.91 14.57
C ASP A 496 -15.68 -8.03 13.57
N VAL A 497 -14.52 -8.69 13.72
CA VAL A 497 -14.13 -9.85 12.90
C VAL A 497 -15.06 -11.04 13.17
N THR A 498 -15.39 -11.29 14.43
CA THR A 498 -16.35 -12.33 14.82
C THR A 498 -17.74 -12.08 14.25
N ASP A 499 -18.23 -10.83 14.35
CA ASP A 499 -19.56 -10.43 13.85
C ASP A 499 -19.64 -10.56 12.33
N ALA A 500 -18.58 -10.17 11.60
CA ALA A 500 -18.51 -10.36 10.15
C ALA A 500 -18.50 -11.85 9.77
N THR A 501 -17.80 -12.67 10.54
CA THR A 501 -17.78 -14.13 10.33
C THR A 501 -19.18 -14.73 10.52
N ARG A 502 -19.86 -14.38 11.60
CA ARG A 502 -21.23 -14.84 11.87
C ARG A 502 -22.22 -14.31 10.84
N TRP A 503 -22.10 -13.05 10.43
CA TRP A 503 -22.88 -12.48 9.35
C TRP A 503 -22.76 -13.30 8.06
N ALA A 504 -21.55 -13.72 7.67
CA ALA A 504 -21.35 -14.55 6.48
C ALA A 504 -22.03 -15.92 6.59
N VAL A 505 -22.09 -16.50 7.79
CA VAL A 505 -22.85 -17.74 8.06
C VAL A 505 -24.35 -17.49 7.94
N ASP A 506 -24.87 -16.42 8.55
CA ASP A 506 -26.28 -16.06 8.53
C ASP A 506 -26.78 -15.72 7.11
N GLN A 507 -25.94 -15.12 6.28
CA GLN A 507 -26.21 -14.91 4.86
C GLN A 507 -26.14 -16.21 4.03
N GLY A 508 -25.77 -17.33 4.66
CA GLY A 508 -25.60 -18.62 3.99
C GLY A 508 -24.41 -18.68 3.04
N ILE A 509 -23.46 -17.75 3.12
CA ILE A 509 -22.23 -17.74 2.32
C ILE A 509 -21.31 -18.85 2.83
N ALA A 510 -21.04 -18.86 4.14
CA ALA A 510 -20.14 -19.80 4.79
C ALA A 510 -20.87 -20.99 5.41
N ASP A 511 -20.23 -22.17 5.35
CA ASP A 511 -20.56 -23.31 6.18
C ASP A 511 -19.96 -23.10 7.57
N ALA A 512 -20.82 -22.97 8.59
CA ALA A 512 -20.42 -22.74 9.99
C ALA A 512 -19.44 -23.78 10.55
N LYS A 513 -19.32 -24.96 9.92
CA LYS A 513 -18.40 -26.02 10.33
C LYS A 513 -17.07 -26.00 9.58
N ARG A 514 -16.91 -25.13 8.60
CA ARG A 514 -15.74 -25.09 7.70
C ARG A 514 -15.22 -23.66 7.53
N ILE A 515 -14.79 -23.06 8.65
CA ILE A 515 -14.24 -21.70 8.69
C ILE A 515 -12.84 -21.73 9.28
N CYS A 516 -11.86 -21.19 8.58
CA CYS A 516 -10.54 -20.82 9.09
C CYS A 516 -10.40 -19.30 9.17
N ILE A 517 -9.56 -18.84 10.09
CA ILE A 517 -9.13 -17.45 10.15
C ILE A 517 -7.64 -17.39 9.78
N TYR A 518 -7.28 -16.43 8.93
CA TYR A 518 -5.92 -16.18 8.44
C TYR A 518 -5.61 -14.70 8.48
N GLY A 519 -4.37 -14.35 8.78
CA GLY A 519 -3.88 -12.97 8.64
C GLY A 519 -2.41 -12.85 9.00
N SER A 520 -1.86 -11.70 8.59
CA SER A 520 -0.46 -11.37 8.80
C SER A 520 -0.31 -10.14 9.69
N SER A 521 0.79 -10.06 10.46
CA SER A 521 1.07 -8.94 11.36
C SER A 521 -0.02 -8.79 12.45
N TYR A 522 -0.72 -7.64 12.53
CA TYR A 522 -1.93 -7.53 13.35
C TYR A 522 -2.96 -8.63 13.00
N GLY A 523 -3.13 -8.93 11.70
CA GLY A 523 -4.01 -10.03 11.26
C GLY A 523 -3.60 -11.39 11.82
N GLY A 524 -2.29 -11.66 11.95
CA GLY A 524 -1.76 -12.86 12.60
C GLY A 524 -2.08 -12.90 14.11
N TYR A 525 -2.02 -11.75 14.78
CA TYR A 525 -2.54 -11.61 16.15
C TYR A 525 -4.04 -11.92 16.18
N ALA A 526 -4.83 -11.28 15.30
CA ALA A 526 -6.28 -11.46 15.26
C ALA A 526 -6.70 -12.90 14.94
N ALA A 527 -5.92 -13.62 14.13
CA ALA A 527 -6.16 -15.03 13.84
C ALA A 527 -6.02 -15.89 15.09
N MET A 528 -4.96 -15.69 15.87
CA MET A 528 -4.76 -16.43 17.13
C MET A 528 -5.73 -15.98 18.23
N GLU A 529 -5.96 -14.67 18.37
CA GLU A 529 -6.90 -14.15 19.36
C GLU A 529 -8.35 -14.59 19.05
N GLY A 530 -8.73 -14.61 17.77
CA GLY A 530 -10.02 -15.16 17.34
C GLY A 530 -10.18 -16.62 17.70
N ALA A 531 -9.15 -17.44 17.51
CA ALA A 531 -9.18 -18.86 17.83
C ALA A 531 -9.30 -19.15 19.33
N VAL A 532 -8.69 -18.32 20.20
CA VAL A 532 -8.80 -18.49 21.67
C VAL A 532 -10.03 -17.82 22.24
N LYS A 533 -10.47 -16.69 21.69
CA LYS A 533 -11.67 -15.95 22.12
C LYS A 533 -12.96 -16.65 21.72
N GLU A 534 -13.01 -17.22 20.52
CA GLU A 534 -14.17 -17.89 19.91
C GLU A 534 -13.83 -19.36 19.56
N PRO A 535 -13.58 -20.22 20.56
CA PRO A 535 -13.00 -21.55 20.36
C PRO A 535 -13.87 -22.52 19.55
N ASP A 536 -15.16 -22.23 19.39
CA ASP A 536 -16.09 -23.06 18.63
C ASP A 536 -16.38 -22.52 17.21
N LEU A 537 -15.91 -21.31 16.89
CA LEU A 537 -16.20 -20.65 15.61
C LEU A 537 -15.24 -21.10 14.50
N TYR A 538 -13.95 -21.13 14.78
CA TYR A 538 -12.93 -21.41 13.79
C TYR A 538 -12.41 -22.85 13.93
N LYS A 539 -12.30 -23.57 12.80
CA LYS A 539 -11.67 -24.90 12.74
C LYS A 539 -10.17 -24.83 12.71
N CYS A 540 -9.64 -23.77 12.13
CA CYS A 540 -8.21 -23.51 12.07
C CYS A 540 -7.88 -22.01 12.11
N ALA A 541 -6.68 -21.72 12.57
CA ALA A 541 -6.06 -20.41 12.56
C ALA A 541 -4.70 -20.48 11.87
N ILE A 542 -4.47 -19.60 10.92
CA ILE A 542 -3.18 -19.42 10.24
C ILE A 542 -2.68 -18.02 10.63
N ALA A 543 -1.56 -17.98 11.33
CA ALA A 543 -1.05 -16.75 11.92
C ALA A 543 0.37 -16.49 11.42
N ASP A 544 0.49 -15.50 10.53
CA ASP A 544 1.73 -15.11 9.90
C ASP A 544 2.28 -13.83 10.54
N ALA A 545 3.58 -13.83 10.89
CA ALA A 545 4.33 -12.68 11.43
C ALA A 545 3.57 -11.90 12.53
N GLY A 546 2.80 -12.60 13.40
CA GLY A 546 1.84 -12.00 14.32
C GLY A 546 2.43 -11.65 15.70
N VAL A 547 1.76 -10.73 16.38
CA VAL A 547 2.05 -10.34 17.77
C VAL A 547 1.24 -11.24 18.71
N TYR A 548 1.89 -12.08 19.51
CA TYR A 548 1.18 -13.04 20.37
C TYR A 548 1.28 -12.74 21.87
N ASP A 549 2.22 -11.86 22.23
CA ASP A 549 2.34 -11.26 23.56
C ASP A 549 2.47 -9.73 23.40
N LEU A 550 1.41 -9.00 23.69
CA LEU A 550 1.35 -7.55 23.55
C LEU A 550 2.40 -6.80 24.39
N ARG A 551 2.82 -7.40 25.52
CA ARG A 551 3.82 -6.82 26.42
C ARG A 551 5.19 -6.70 25.75
N LEU A 552 5.50 -7.62 24.80
CA LEU A 552 6.77 -7.61 24.08
C LEU A 552 6.88 -6.40 23.14
N MET A 553 5.78 -5.78 22.70
CA MET A 553 5.83 -4.58 21.85
C MET A 553 6.52 -3.40 22.56
N TYR A 554 6.52 -3.38 23.89
CA TYR A 554 7.21 -2.35 24.68
C TYR A 554 8.71 -2.63 24.91
N THR A 555 9.18 -3.83 24.55
CA THR A 555 10.57 -4.26 24.79
C THR A 555 11.29 -4.72 23.52
N ARG A 556 10.56 -5.02 22.46
CA ARG A 556 11.06 -5.59 21.21
C ARG A 556 10.41 -4.89 20.01
N GLY A 557 11.02 -5.03 18.82
CA GLY A 557 10.54 -4.45 17.56
C GLY A 557 11.01 -3.01 17.32
N ASP A 558 10.75 -2.53 16.13
CA ASP A 558 11.19 -1.23 15.63
C ASP A 558 10.32 -0.06 16.15
N THR A 559 9.00 -0.27 16.33
CA THR A 559 8.03 0.77 16.72
C THR A 559 8.46 1.52 18.00
N ARG A 560 8.97 0.81 18.99
CA ARG A 560 9.41 1.40 20.25
C ARG A 560 10.76 2.13 20.18
N GLN A 561 11.45 2.14 19.06
CA GLN A 561 12.79 2.74 18.94
C GLN A 561 12.78 4.28 18.95
N THR A 562 11.60 4.88 18.78
CA THR A 562 11.42 6.34 18.84
C THR A 562 10.46 6.73 19.95
N LEU A 563 10.58 7.95 20.49
CA LEU A 563 9.62 8.49 21.46
C LEU A 563 8.21 8.56 20.85
N TYR A 564 8.12 8.91 19.57
CA TYR A 564 6.86 8.89 18.83
C TYR A 564 6.22 7.49 18.86
N GLY A 565 6.98 6.45 18.53
CA GLY A 565 6.48 5.07 18.53
C GLY A 565 6.13 4.55 19.92
N GLU A 566 6.89 4.91 20.97
CA GLU A 566 6.51 4.58 22.35
C GLU A 566 5.19 5.24 22.75
N ASN A 567 5.00 6.53 22.46
CA ASN A 567 3.75 7.24 22.75
C ASN A 567 2.59 6.69 21.92
N PHE A 568 2.84 6.31 20.67
CA PHE A 568 1.86 5.61 19.84
C PHE A 568 1.41 4.29 20.47
N LEU A 569 2.35 3.44 20.92
CA LEU A 569 1.99 2.18 21.60
C LEU A 569 1.12 2.44 22.85
N LYS A 570 1.47 3.44 23.67
CA LYS A 570 0.67 3.83 24.83
C LYS A 570 -0.73 4.27 24.45
N MET A 571 -0.86 5.05 23.38
CA MET A 571 -2.14 5.54 22.87
C MET A 571 -3.03 4.41 22.35
N ILE A 572 -2.45 3.39 21.67
CA ILE A 572 -3.26 2.35 21.02
C ILE A 572 -3.49 1.09 21.86
N LEU A 573 -2.59 0.78 22.81
CA LEU A 573 -2.63 -0.44 23.62
C LEU A 573 -2.82 -0.17 25.13
N GLY A 574 -2.39 1.01 25.62
CA GLY A 574 -2.26 1.27 27.05
C GLY A 574 -1.01 0.65 27.67
N GLU A 575 -0.80 0.87 28.97
CA GLU A 575 0.40 0.43 29.69
C GLU A 575 0.12 -0.62 30.77
N ASP A 576 -1.15 -0.98 30.99
CA ASP A 576 -1.54 -1.97 32.00
C ASP A 576 -1.09 -3.38 31.59
N GLN A 577 -0.07 -3.90 32.27
CA GLN A 577 0.53 -5.18 31.97
C GLN A 577 -0.43 -6.37 32.18
N ALA A 578 -1.41 -6.25 33.08
CA ALA A 578 -2.41 -7.28 33.29
C ALA A 578 -3.44 -7.32 32.15
N GLU A 579 -3.87 -6.13 31.69
CA GLU A 579 -4.74 -6.01 30.52
C GLU A 579 -4.07 -6.49 29.25
N LEU A 580 -2.81 -6.06 28.99
CA LEU A 580 -2.02 -6.53 27.87
C LEU A 580 -1.86 -8.06 27.89
N ALA A 581 -1.58 -8.64 29.04
CA ALA A 581 -1.50 -10.09 29.18
C ALA A 581 -2.86 -10.77 28.91
N ALA A 582 -3.95 -10.24 29.44
CA ALA A 582 -5.30 -10.80 29.26
C ALA A 582 -5.76 -10.78 27.79
N ARG A 583 -5.22 -9.85 26.97
CA ARG A 583 -5.50 -9.70 25.53
C ARG A 583 -4.40 -10.33 24.64
N SER A 584 -3.48 -11.08 25.22
CA SER A 584 -2.42 -11.78 24.50
C SER A 584 -2.81 -13.24 24.28
N PRO A 585 -2.93 -13.73 23.04
CA PRO A 585 -3.38 -15.10 22.79
C PRO A 585 -2.48 -16.16 23.43
N ILE A 586 -1.18 -15.90 23.60
CA ILE A 586 -0.25 -16.83 24.27
C ILE A 586 -0.64 -17.16 25.71
N THR A 587 -1.34 -16.26 26.41
CA THR A 587 -1.79 -16.46 27.79
C THR A 587 -3.15 -17.16 27.87
N GLN A 588 -3.85 -17.36 26.76
CA GLN A 588 -5.22 -17.88 26.67
C GLN A 588 -5.28 -19.27 26.01
N LEU A 589 -4.15 -19.93 25.79
CA LEU A 589 -4.05 -21.18 25.01
C LEU A 589 -4.87 -22.33 25.57
N ASP A 590 -5.25 -22.32 26.86
CA ASP A 590 -6.13 -23.32 27.45
C ASP A 590 -7.55 -23.35 26.85
N ARG A 591 -7.95 -22.27 26.17
CA ARG A 591 -9.21 -22.14 25.43
C ARG A 591 -9.13 -22.60 23.98
N LEU A 592 -7.92 -22.81 23.45
CA LEU A 592 -7.69 -23.11 22.03
C LEU A 592 -8.24 -24.50 21.67
N LYS A 593 -9.11 -24.54 20.66
CA LYS A 593 -9.63 -25.77 20.04
C LYS A 593 -9.27 -25.91 18.57
N ALA A 594 -8.98 -24.77 17.92
CA ALA A 594 -8.63 -24.72 16.50
C ALA A 594 -7.26 -25.35 16.23
N SER A 595 -7.11 -26.00 15.09
CA SER A 595 -5.79 -26.37 14.56
C SER A 595 -5.02 -25.11 14.19
N VAL A 596 -3.70 -25.09 14.43
CA VAL A 596 -2.88 -23.90 14.26
C VAL A 596 -1.78 -24.13 13.23
N MET A 597 -1.56 -23.14 12.37
CA MET A 597 -0.35 -22.97 11.56
C MET A 597 0.28 -21.63 11.92
N LEU A 598 1.55 -21.65 12.31
CA LEU A 598 2.35 -20.45 12.58
C LEU A 598 3.38 -20.25 11.49
N ILE A 599 3.56 -19.01 11.06
CA ILE A 599 4.53 -18.59 10.04
C ILE A 599 5.33 -17.42 10.60
N ALA A 600 6.65 -17.43 10.43
CA ALA A 600 7.51 -16.34 10.90
C ALA A 600 8.80 -16.23 10.09
N GLY A 601 9.21 -15.00 9.82
CA GLY A 601 10.52 -14.65 9.28
C GLY A 601 11.56 -14.41 10.39
N GLY A 602 12.75 -14.98 10.24
CA GLY A 602 13.83 -14.85 11.25
C GLY A 602 14.48 -13.47 11.26
N SER A 603 14.38 -12.73 10.17
CA SER A 603 14.92 -11.37 10.01
C SER A 603 13.88 -10.27 10.23
N ASP A 604 12.69 -10.63 10.75
CA ASP A 604 11.61 -9.68 11.03
C ASP A 604 12.02 -8.70 12.14
N THR A 605 12.13 -7.42 11.80
CA THR A 605 12.45 -6.34 12.73
C THR A 605 11.20 -5.63 13.27
N ARG A 606 10.06 -5.72 12.56
CA ARG A 606 8.78 -5.14 12.92
C ARG A 606 8.10 -5.93 14.03
N VAL A 607 7.89 -7.23 13.78
CA VAL A 607 7.38 -8.21 14.74
C VAL A 607 8.44 -9.29 14.93
N PRO A 608 9.42 -9.09 15.82
CA PRO A 608 10.57 -9.98 15.95
C PRO A 608 10.16 -11.45 16.15
N SER A 609 10.90 -12.37 15.54
CA SER A 609 10.64 -13.82 15.50
C SER A 609 10.37 -14.43 16.87
N VAL A 610 10.88 -13.81 17.95
CA VAL A 610 10.62 -14.22 19.34
C VAL A 610 9.13 -14.29 19.70
N GLN A 611 8.27 -13.52 19.03
CA GLN A 611 6.82 -13.61 19.19
C GLN A 611 6.31 -15.00 18.76
N GLY A 612 6.65 -15.40 17.53
CA GLY A 612 6.30 -16.72 16.98
C GLY A 612 6.98 -17.85 17.71
N GLU A 613 8.27 -17.74 18.01
CA GLU A 613 9.05 -18.76 18.75
C GLU A 613 8.48 -19.02 20.15
N ASN A 614 8.10 -17.97 20.89
CA ASN A 614 7.47 -18.12 22.20
C ASN A 614 6.12 -18.83 22.11
N LEU A 615 5.29 -18.50 21.13
CA LEU A 615 4.00 -19.15 20.93
C LEU A 615 4.19 -20.61 20.50
N HIS A 616 5.10 -20.89 19.56
CA HIS A 616 5.48 -22.25 19.16
C HIS A 616 5.89 -23.09 20.37
N ASN A 617 6.80 -22.58 21.19
CA ASN A 617 7.25 -23.29 22.40
C ASN A 617 6.11 -23.50 23.43
N ALA A 618 5.22 -22.52 23.59
CA ALA A 618 4.07 -22.63 24.50
C ALA A 618 3.07 -23.69 24.03
N LEU A 619 2.85 -23.83 22.72
CA LEU A 619 2.02 -24.87 22.12
C LEU A 619 2.66 -26.26 22.30
N LEU A 620 3.97 -26.41 22.09
CA LEU A 620 4.72 -27.64 22.33
C LEU A 620 4.61 -28.09 23.80
N GLN A 621 4.81 -27.16 24.74
CA GLN A 621 4.70 -27.45 26.18
C GLN A 621 3.30 -27.97 26.58
N ARG A 622 2.25 -27.48 25.92
CA ARG A 622 0.86 -27.91 26.12
C ARG A 622 0.48 -29.12 25.28
N LYS A 623 1.42 -29.63 24.47
CA LYS A 623 1.19 -30.76 23.54
C LYS A 623 0.07 -30.46 22.53
N VAL A 624 -0.10 -29.22 22.16
CA VAL A 624 -0.99 -28.81 21.06
C VAL A 624 -0.25 -29.04 19.74
N GLU A 625 -0.81 -29.95 18.94
CA GLU A 625 -0.30 -30.19 17.60
C GLU A 625 -0.52 -28.95 16.72
N HIS A 626 0.54 -28.50 16.06
CA HIS A 626 0.50 -27.33 15.18
C HIS A 626 1.58 -27.42 14.12
N GLU A 627 1.39 -26.70 13.01
CA GLU A 627 2.40 -26.53 11.96
C GLU A 627 3.23 -25.28 12.24
N TRP A 628 4.55 -25.38 12.01
CA TRP A 628 5.49 -24.29 12.20
C TRP A 628 6.31 -24.09 10.93
N ILE A 629 6.17 -22.93 10.28
CA ILE A 629 6.96 -22.48 9.13
C ILE A 629 7.84 -21.34 9.61
N TYR A 630 9.14 -21.58 9.59
CA TYR A 630 10.13 -20.58 9.99
C TYR A 630 11.19 -20.48 8.93
N GLU A 631 11.35 -19.28 8.36
CA GLU A 631 12.39 -19.03 7.38
C GLU A 631 13.35 -17.96 7.91
N ARG A 632 14.60 -18.36 8.13
CA ARG A 632 15.60 -17.53 8.84
C ARG A 632 15.94 -16.23 8.10
N THR A 633 15.89 -16.25 6.79
CA THR A 633 16.30 -15.14 5.92
C THR A 633 15.17 -14.18 5.56
N GLU A 634 13.95 -14.57 5.80
CA GLU A 634 12.77 -13.74 5.51
C GLU A 634 12.50 -12.74 6.65
N GLY A 635 11.92 -11.59 6.27
CA GLY A 635 11.56 -10.50 7.17
C GLY A 635 10.10 -10.51 7.57
N HIS A 636 9.48 -9.30 7.62
CA HIS A 636 8.06 -9.12 7.93
C HIS A 636 7.19 -9.57 6.75
N GLY A 637 6.77 -10.86 6.78
CA GLY A 637 6.22 -11.59 5.64
C GLY A 637 7.33 -12.13 4.71
N PHE A 638 7.03 -13.21 3.98
CA PHE A 638 7.97 -13.79 3.04
C PHE A 638 7.99 -13.01 1.73
N TYR A 639 9.18 -12.79 1.18
CA TYR A 639 9.39 -12.05 -0.06
C TYR A 639 9.92 -12.93 -1.19
N THR A 640 10.82 -13.85 -0.89
CA THR A 640 11.42 -14.74 -1.90
C THR A 640 10.35 -15.62 -2.53
N GLU A 641 10.19 -15.59 -3.86
CA GLU A 641 9.12 -16.32 -4.58
C GLU A 641 9.08 -17.82 -4.23
N GLU A 642 10.25 -18.45 -4.05
CA GLU A 642 10.37 -19.86 -3.66
C GLU A 642 9.78 -20.08 -2.26
N HIS A 643 10.12 -19.22 -1.30
CA HIS A 643 9.61 -19.34 0.08
C HIS A 643 8.12 -19.05 0.16
N VAL A 644 7.63 -18.04 -0.56
CA VAL A 644 6.21 -17.71 -0.66
C VAL A 644 5.43 -18.87 -1.27
N THR A 645 5.96 -19.47 -2.36
CA THR A 645 5.33 -20.63 -3.01
C THR A 645 5.26 -21.82 -2.06
N ALA A 646 6.37 -22.18 -1.40
CA ALA A 646 6.40 -23.29 -0.44
C ALA A 646 5.50 -23.05 0.78
N MET A 647 5.38 -21.80 1.24
CA MET A 647 4.46 -21.39 2.31
C MET A 647 3.01 -21.65 1.88
N PHE A 648 2.59 -21.19 0.71
CA PHE A 648 1.22 -21.38 0.23
C PHE A 648 0.89 -22.83 -0.09
N GLU A 649 1.83 -23.63 -0.59
CA GLU A 649 1.64 -25.07 -0.76
C GLU A 649 1.28 -25.74 0.57
N LYS A 650 2.02 -25.45 1.64
CA LYS A 650 1.75 -25.97 2.98
C LYS A 650 0.42 -25.43 3.53
N MET A 651 0.15 -24.14 3.35
CA MET A 651 -1.09 -23.50 3.79
C MET A 651 -2.31 -24.14 3.13
N LEU A 652 -2.28 -24.34 1.82
CA LEU A 652 -3.39 -24.97 1.08
C LEU A 652 -3.59 -26.42 1.53
N ALA A 653 -2.51 -27.18 1.71
CA ALA A 653 -2.59 -28.53 2.26
C ALA A 653 -3.18 -28.56 3.68
N PHE A 654 -2.83 -27.60 4.52
CA PHE A 654 -3.39 -27.44 5.85
C PHE A 654 -4.88 -27.10 5.79
N LEU A 655 -5.28 -26.13 4.99
CA LEU A 655 -6.69 -25.74 4.80
C LEU A 655 -7.53 -26.91 4.28
N ASP A 656 -7.02 -27.69 3.32
CA ASP A 656 -7.74 -28.84 2.76
C ASP A 656 -7.99 -29.91 3.83
N ARG A 657 -7.04 -30.18 4.72
CA ARG A 657 -7.23 -31.09 5.86
C ARG A 657 -8.25 -30.59 6.87
N GLN A 658 -8.32 -29.28 7.12
CA GLN A 658 -9.13 -28.71 8.20
C GLN A 658 -10.57 -28.39 7.79
N ILE A 659 -10.73 -27.79 6.59
CA ILE A 659 -12.03 -27.29 6.12
C ILE A 659 -12.40 -27.77 4.70
N GLY A 660 -11.53 -28.51 4.03
CA GLY A 660 -11.64 -29.15 2.72
C GLY A 660 -12.62 -28.48 1.75
N ALA A 661 -12.14 -27.84 0.72
CA ALA A 661 -12.98 -27.48 -0.40
C ALA A 661 -13.35 -28.78 -1.13
N SER A 662 -14.51 -29.38 -0.83
CA SER A 662 -14.97 -30.57 -1.54
C SER A 662 -14.92 -30.26 -3.04
N ARG A 663 -13.96 -30.87 -3.74
CA ARG A 663 -13.96 -30.88 -5.21
C ARG A 663 -15.30 -31.47 -5.64
N PRO A 664 -16.04 -30.86 -6.58
CA PRO A 664 -17.18 -31.55 -7.16
C PRO A 664 -16.65 -32.89 -7.68
N ALA A 665 -17.32 -33.99 -7.32
CA ALA A 665 -17.03 -35.29 -7.88
C ALA A 665 -17.01 -35.14 -9.40
N PRO A 666 -16.03 -35.73 -10.11
CA PRO A 666 -16.05 -35.70 -11.55
C PRO A 666 -17.43 -36.26 -12.00
N ALA A 667 -18.13 -35.49 -12.82
CA ALA A 667 -19.39 -35.94 -13.41
C ALA A 667 -19.08 -37.21 -14.21
N HIS A 668 -19.62 -38.35 -13.74
CA HIS A 668 -19.54 -39.63 -14.43
C HIS A 668 -20.35 -39.62 -15.73
#